data_9ace3ea747404c4f0c3eed8440a7c2b0
#
_entry.id   9ace3ea747404c4f0c3eed8440a7c2b0
#
_cell.length_a   1.000
_cell.length_b   1.000
_cell.length_c   1.000
_cell.angle_alpha   90.00
_cell.angle_beta   90.00
_cell.angle_gamma   90.00
#
_symmetry.space_group_name_H-M   'P 1'
#
loop_
_entity.id
_entity.type
_entity.pdbx_description
1 polymer ?
#
loop_
_entity_poly.entity_id
_entity_poly.type
_entity_poly.pdbx_seq_one_letter_code
_entity_poly.pdbx_strand_id
1 'polypeptide(L)'
;MSAFIKLFGTHSERELKRIYPLVDKVESYRDAMGALSDEELRDKTKEYKERLEKGETLDDLLPEAYATVREAAKRVLGMEHYRVQIIGGIILHQGRIAEMKTGEGKTLVSTLPAYLNALEGKGVCIVTVNDYLAKRDSEWMGQIHEFLGLKVGVVLNSMTNAERREAYNCDITYVTNNELGFDYLRDNMVIYKEQLVQRGLHYAIIDEVDSVLIDEARTPLIISGQSGKSTRLYEACDILAQQMKRGEDVPEYSKMDAIMGIEQEETGDFLVNEKDKVVSLTQEGVKKVEQFFKIDNLADAENLEIQHNVILALRAHNLMFRDQDYVVKDDEVLIVDEFTGRIMPGRRYSDGLHQAIEAKEHVKVKRESKTLATITFQNFFNKFDKKSGMTGTALTEEKEFRDIYGMDVIEIPTNRPVIRVDKQDAVYKTKKEKYHAVVEEVKAAHAKGQPVLVGTITIDVSETISAMLKREGIQHTVLNAKFHELEAEIVAAAGQHGAVTIATNMAGRGTDIKLDDDAKEAGGLKVIGTERHESRRIDNQLRGRSGRQGDPGESQFFISLEDDLMRLFGSEKLMDIFNTLGVPENEQIQHKMLTSAIEKALLKIEGNNFGIRKNLLEYDQVMNDQREIIYAERMRVLNGENMRDVIFKMITDRVESCVDTCISSELPKEEWDLNELNQLLTDIIPLEPVNAADVDSVKNNKELKHLLKERAVKLYEAKETEFPEPEQFRELERVVLLKVIDRKWMDHIDDMDQLRQGIGLQAYGQRDPLVEYKMAGFDMFDDMIANIQEDTVRLLYHVKIEQKVEREQVAKVTGTNKDETATNTPKKRTAAKVYPNDPCPCGSGKKYKQCCGKMA
;
A
#
# COMPACT_ATOMS: atom_id res chain seq x y z
N MET A 1 22.44 26.39 -9.31
CA MET A 1 23.42 25.35 -9.01
C MET A 1 24.69 25.99 -8.46
N SER A 2 25.12 25.61 -7.27
CA SER A 2 26.25 26.25 -6.61
C SER A 2 27.56 25.98 -7.37
N ALA A 3 28.50 26.92 -7.30
CA ALA A 3 29.86 26.78 -7.87
C ALA A 3 30.58 25.51 -7.37
N PHE A 4 30.18 24.98 -6.23
CA PHE A 4 30.66 23.75 -5.63
C PHE A 4 30.36 22.49 -6.48
N ILE A 5 29.16 22.39 -7.08
CA ILE A 5 28.79 21.24 -7.94
C ILE A 5 29.62 21.27 -9.23
N LYS A 6 29.93 22.45 -9.77
CA LYS A 6 30.79 22.58 -10.97
C LYS A 6 32.23 22.15 -10.71
N LEU A 7 32.72 22.23 -9.46
CA LEU A 7 34.12 21.91 -9.11
C LEU A 7 34.30 20.46 -8.68
N PHE A 8 33.33 19.88 -8.00
CA PHE A 8 33.42 18.56 -7.34
C PHE A 8 32.50 17.49 -7.93
N GLY A 9 31.69 17.83 -8.92
CA GLY A 9 30.66 16.91 -9.49
C GLY A 9 29.47 16.69 -8.57
N THR A 10 28.44 16.00 -9.11
CA THR A 10 27.25 15.58 -8.35
C THR A 10 27.61 14.47 -7.33
N HIS A 11 26.67 14.18 -6.42
CA HIS A 11 26.82 13.03 -5.51
C HIS A 11 26.99 11.72 -6.31
N SER A 12 26.12 11.49 -7.27
CA SER A 12 26.17 10.31 -8.13
C SER A 12 27.50 10.17 -8.90
N GLU A 13 28.03 11.28 -9.48
CA GLU A 13 29.31 11.22 -10.18
C GLU A 13 30.50 10.84 -9.27
N ARG A 14 30.49 11.23 -8.03
CA ARG A 14 31.54 10.86 -7.06
C ARG A 14 31.45 9.39 -6.66
N GLU A 15 30.24 8.90 -6.44
CA GLU A 15 30.01 7.50 -6.11
C GLU A 15 30.34 6.58 -7.28
N LEU A 16 29.98 6.97 -8.50
CA LEU A 16 30.32 6.22 -9.71
C LEU A 16 31.85 6.07 -9.87
N LYS A 17 32.63 7.12 -9.55
CA LYS A 17 34.12 7.04 -9.57
C LYS A 17 34.66 6.00 -8.59
N ARG A 18 33.99 5.75 -7.48
CA ARG A 18 34.37 4.70 -6.52
C ARG A 18 34.00 3.31 -7.00
N ILE A 19 32.91 3.20 -7.80
CA ILE A 19 32.40 1.95 -8.31
C ILE A 19 33.17 1.46 -9.56
N TYR A 20 33.67 2.38 -10.40
CA TYR A 20 34.37 2.02 -11.65
C TYR A 20 35.51 1.00 -11.51
N PRO A 21 36.39 1.06 -10.48
CA PRO A 21 37.43 0.05 -10.31
C PRO A 21 36.87 -1.35 -10.07
N LEU A 22 35.70 -1.44 -9.39
CA LEU A 22 35.05 -2.73 -9.18
C LEU A 22 34.42 -3.27 -10.46
N VAL A 23 33.85 -2.39 -11.30
CA VAL A 23 33.35 -2.75 -12.63
C VAL A 23 34.48 -3.26 -13.52
N ASP A 24 35.64 -2.57 -13.53
CA ASP A 24 36.82 -3.00 -14.29
C ASP A 24 37.27 -4.40 -13.84
N LYS A 25 37.19 -4.68 -12.53
CA LYS A 25 37.50 -5.99 -11.98
C LYS A 25 36.52 -7.07 -12.47
N VAL A 26 35.21 -6.77 -12.49
CA VAL A 26 34.17 -7.67 -13.07
C VAL A 26 34.50 -7.96 -14.53
N GLU A 27 34.81 -6.93 -15.32
CA GLU A 27 35.16 -7.07 -16.75
C GLU A 27 36.41 -7.88 -16.97
N SER A 28 37.38 -7.83 -16.07
CA SER A 28 38.61 -8.62 -16.18
C SER A 28 38.42 -10.14 -16.12
N TYR A 29 37.32 -10.60 -15.52
CA TYR A 29 36.96 -12.02 -15.47
C TYR A 29 36.22 -12.51 -16.71
N ARG A 30 35.85 -11.64 -17.65
CA ARG A 30 35.04 -11.98 -18.84
C ARG A 30 35.58 -13.17 -19.63
N ASP A 31 36.86 -13.10 -20.01
CA ASP A 31 37.47 -14.14 -20.84
C ASP A 31 37.65 -15.45 -20.07
N ALA A 32 37.96 -15.38 -18.78
CA ALA A 32 38.07 -16.52 -17.90
C ALA A 32 36.73 -17.27 -17.75
N MET A 33 35.62 -16.56 -17.55
CA MET A 33 34.29 -17.18 -17.48
C MET A 33 33.82 -17.70 -18.83
N GLY A 34 34.15 -16.98 -19.92
CA GLY A 34 33.84 -17.40 -21.29
C GLY A 34 34.54 -18.68 -21.73
N ALA A 35 35.69 -19.02 -21.12
CA ALA A 35 36.44 -20.25 -21.40
C ALA A 35 35.92 -21.51 -20.70
N LEU A 36 35.05 -21.34 -19.67
CA LEU A 36 34.46 -22.44 -18.89
C LEU A 36 33.40 -23.18 -19.71
N SER A 37 33.29 -24.50 -19.53
CA SER A 37 32.14 -25.28 -20.00
C SER A 37 30.87 -24.91 -19.21
N ASP A 38 29.69 -25.32 -19.67
CA ASP A 38 28.42 -25.09 -18.97
C ASP A 38 28.38 -25.75 -17.58
N GLU A 39 29.03 -26.94 -17.45
CA GLU A 39 29.13 -27.66 -16.17
C GLU A 39 30.05 -26.91 -15.20
N GLU A 40 31.22 -26.48 -15.66
CA GLU A 40 32.16 -25.70 -14.85
C GLU A 40 31.58 -24.35 -14.42
N LEU A 41 30.80 -23.72 -15.28
CA LEU A 41 30.13 -22.45 -14.95
C LEU A 41 29.05 -22.64 -13.86
N ARG A 42 28.29 -23.76 -13.90
CA ARG A 42 27.35 -24.17 -12.85
C ARG A 42 28.05 -24.49 -11.53
N ASP A 43 29.16 -25.18 -11.58
CA ASP A 43 29.91 -25.56 -10.37
C ASP A 43 30.51 -24.36 -9.64
N LYS A 44 30.65 -23.20 -10.30
CA LYS A 44 31.00 -21.92 -9.66
C LYS A 44 30.05 -21.56 -8.54
N THR A 45 28.77 -21.86 -8.66
CA THR A 45 27.79 -21.61 -7.57
C THR A 45 28.12 -22.41 -6.31
N LYS A 46 28.57 -23.66 -6.46
CA LYS A 46 28.99 -24.48 -5.31
C LYS A 46 30.30 -23.96 -4.72
N GLU A 47 31.27 -23.63 -5.59
CA GLU A 47 32.54 -23.03 -5.17
C GLU A 47 32.31 -21.75 -4.35
N TYR A 48 31.41 -20.83 -4.80
CA TYR A 48 31.14 -19.61 -4.08
C TYR A 48 30.45 -19.86 -2.72
N LYS A 49 29.52 -20.80 -2.64
CA LYS A 49 28.90 -21.19 -1.36
C LYS A 49 29.93 -21.75 -0.38
N GLU A 50 30.86 -22.60 -0.85
CA GLU A 50 31.96 -23.11 -0.01
C GLU A 50 32.92 -22.00 0.45
N ARG A 51 33.18 -21.02 -0.39
CA ARG A 51 34.05 -19.88 -0.04
C ARG A 51 33.39 -18.98 1.03
N LEU A 52 32.05 -18.77 0.93
CA LEU A 52 31.30 -18.08 1.97
C LEU A 52 31.33 -18.84 3.31
N GLU A 53 31.20 -20.17 3.30
CA GLU A 53 31.31 -21.00 4.51
C GLU A 53 32.72 -20.93 5.14
N LYS A 54 33.75 -20.70 4.33
CA LYS A 54 35.13 -20.48 4.78
C LYS A 54 35.41 -19.05 5.27
N GLY A 55 34.43 -18.14 5.21
CA GLY A 55 34.50 -16.80 5.78
C GLY A 55 34.81 -15.69 4.79
N GLU A 56 34.80 -15.94 3.47
CA GLU A 56 34.81 -14.86 2.48
C GLU A 56 33.48 -14.10 2.51
N THR A 57 33.49 -12.83 2.12
CA THR A 57 32.30 -11.99 2.08
C THR A 57 31.68 -11.96 0.68
N LEU A 58 30.40 -11.54 0.59
CA LEU A 58 29.76 -11.32 -0.70
C LEU A 58 30.48 -10.27 -1.54
N ASP A 59 31.07 -9.25 -0.90
CA ASP A 59 31.85 -8.20 -1.58
C ASP A 59 33.14 -8.77 -2.21
N ASP A 60 33.77 -9.75 -1.59
CA ASP A 60 34.97 -10.42 -2.13
C ASP A 60 34.61 -11.25 -3.36
N LEU A 61 33.44 -11.93 -3.35
CA LEU A 61 32.93 -12.76 -4.42
C LEU A 61 32.31 -11.97 -5.58
N LEU A 62 31.85 -10.74 -5.33
CA LEU A 62 31.08 -9.94 -6.27
C LEU A 62 31.67 -9.88 -7.68
N PRO A 63 32.99 -9.63 -7.90
CA PRO A 63 33.54 -9.52 -9.25
C PRO A 63 33.43 -10.82 -10.05
N GLU A 64 33.73 -11.96 -9.44
CA GLU A 64 33.66 -13.26 -10.08
C GLU A 64 32.20 -13.68 -10.28
N ALA A 65 31.34 -13.51 -9.27
CA ALA A 65 29.93 -13.87 -9.34
C ALA A 65 29.18 -13.07 -10.43
N TYR A 66 29.45 -11.77 -10.55
CA TYR A 66 28.85 -10.95 -11.61
C TYR A 66 29.33 -11.33 -13.00
N ALA A 67 30.62 -11.69 -13.16
CA ALA A 67 31.13 -12.19 -14.40
C ALA A 67 30.49 -13.55 -14.78
N THR A 68 30.23 -14.41 -13.80
CA THR A 68 29.54 -15.70 -13.99
C THR A 68 28.09 -15.47 -14.48
N VAL A 69 27.33 -14.59 -13.85
CA VAL A 69 25.95 -14.25 -14.27
C VAL A 69 25.93 -13.62 -15.65
N ARG A 70 26.90 -12.75 -15.95
CA ARG A 70 27.03 -12.09 -17.24
C ARG A 70 27.24 -13.12 -18.38
N GLU A 71 28.11 -14.12 -18.17
CA GLU A 71 28.35 -15.18 -19.13
C GLU A 71 27.15 -16.12 -19.25
N ALA A 72 26.50 -16.46 -18.13
CA ALA A 72 25.28 -17.26 -18.13
C ALA A 72 24.15 -16.58 -18.91
N ALA A 73 23.92 -15.28 -18.68
CA ALA A 73 22.93 -14.50 -19.41
C ALA A 73 23.18 -14.46 -20.91
N LYS A 74 24.47 -14.36 -21.31
CA LYS A 74 24.87 -14.41 -22.71
C LYS A 74 24.56 -15.75 -23.33
N ARG A 75 24.83 -16.88 -22.62
CA ARG A 75 24.61 -18.24 -23.17
C ARG A 75 23.11 -18.57 -23.22
N VAL A 76 22.36 -18.24 -22.17
CA VAL A 76 20.96 -18.65 -22.04
C VAL A 76 20.02 -17.75 -22.81
N LEU A 77 20.20 -16.42 -22.73
CA LEU A 77 19.29 -15.43 -23.30
C LEU A 77 19.89 -14.69 -24.52
N GLY A 78 21.16 -14.89 -24.85
CA GLY A 78 21.87 -14.11 -25.86
C GLY A 78 22.13 -12.65 -25.46
N MET A 79 21.96 -12.32 -24.17
CA MET A 79 22.08 -10.96 -23.62
C MET A 79 23.28 -10.84 -22.69
N GLU A 80 24.28 -10.09 -23.12
CA GLU A 80 25.41 -9.76 -22.27
C GLU A 80 25.21 -8.41 -21.58
N HIS A 81 25.39 -8.36 -20.24
CA HIS A 81 25.24 -7.13 -19.49
C HIS A 81 26.21 -6.04 -19.94
N TYR A 82 25.66 -4.85 -20.18
CA TYR A 82 26.46 -3.67 -20.46
C TYR A 82 27.17 -3.16 -19.19
N ARG A 83 28.22 -2.37 -19.38
CA ARG A 83 28.97 -1.77 -18.28
C ARG A 83 28.07 -0.98 -17.30
N VAL A 84 27.10 -0.21 -17.83
CA VAL A 84 26.14 0.55 -17.04
C VAL A 84 25.20 -0.34 -16.23
N GLN A 85 24.90 -1.54 -16.73
CA GLN A 85 24.08 -2.53 -16.03
C GLN A 85 24.86 -3.19 -14.87
N ILE A 86 26.16 -3.43 -15.04
CA ILE A 86 27.02 -3.92 -13.96
C ILE A 86 27.08 -2.87 -12.84
N ILE A 87 27.20 -1.58 -13.17
CA ILE A 87 27.14 -0.48 -12.21
C ILE A 87 25.82 -0.53 -11.42
N GLY A 88 24.68 -0.68 -12.13
CA GLY A 88 23.36 -0.83 -11.52
C GLY A 88 23.29 -1.99 -10.54
N GLY A 89 23.81 -3.16 -10.92
CA GLY A 89 23.88 -4.34 -10.06
C GLY A 89 24.68 -4.09 -8.77
N ILE A 90 25.83 -3.39 -8.87
CA ILE A 90 26.66 -3.06 -7.70
C ILE A 90 25.91 -2.10 -6.74
N ILE A 91 25.25 -1.09 -7.29
CA ILE A 91 24.45 -0.14 -6.50
C ILE A 91 23.33 -0.85 -5.75
N LEU A 92 22.62 -1.76 -6.44
CA LEU A 92 21.57 -2.59 -5.82
C LEU A 92 22.15 -3.47 -4.71
N HIS A 93 23.30 -4.13 -4.96
CA HIS A 93 23.95 -4.94 -3.93
C HIS A 93 24.32 -4.11 -2.69
N GLN A 94 24.66 -2.83 -2.85
CA GLN A 94 24.96 -1.92 -1.75
C GLN A 94 23.72 -1.45 -0.95
N GLY A 95 22.52 -1.92 -1.27
CA GLY A 95 21.28 -1.50 -0.61
C GLY A 95 20.82 -0.08 -0.98
N ARG A 96 21.13 0.37 -2.18
CA ARG A 96 20.86 1.74 -2.67
C ARG A 96 19.85 1.70 -3.84
N ILE A 97 19.43 2.85 -4.31
CA ILE A 97 18.54 2.98 -5.46
C ILE A 97 19.36 3.29 -6.72
N ALA A 98 19.23 2.40 -7.71
CA ALA A 98 19.79 2.57 -9.05
C ALA A 98 18.79 3.32 -9.94
N GLU A 99 19.00 4.62 -10.18
CA GLU A 99 18.22 5.32 -11.17
C GLU A 99 18.80 5.07 -12.57
N MET A 100 18.13 4.21 -13.32
CA MET A 100 18.44 3.87 -14.71
C MET A 100 17.27 4.28 -15.59
N LYS A 101 17.53 5.05 -16.64
CA LYS A 101 16.47 5.51 -17.55
C LYS A 101 15.68 4.31 -18.12
N THR A 102 14.43 4.57 -18.45
CA THR A 102 13.56 3.52 -19.01
C THR A 102 14.16 2.95 -20.30
N GLY A 103 14.10 1.62 -20.46
CA GLY A 103 14.70 0.95 -21.61
C GLY A 103 16.18 0.56 -21.44
N GLU A 104 16.82 0.83 -20.30
CA GLU A 104 18.22 0.41 -20.01
C GLU A 104 18.35 -1.04 -19.52
N GLY A 105 17.25 -1.81 -19.50
CA GLY A 105 17.26 -3.23 -19.15
C GLY A 105 17.38 -3.51 -17.66
N LYS A 106 16.68 -2.76 -16.81
CA LYS A 106 16.64 -2.94 -15.34
C LYS A 106 16.34 -4.37 -14.92
N THR A 107 15.42 -5.06 -15.61
CA THR A 107 15.08 -6.46 -15.33
C THR A 107 16.30 -7.38 -15.41
N LEU A 108 17.18 -7.18 -16.39
CA LEU A 108 18.42 -7.94 -16.50
C LEU A 108 19.43 -7.55 -15.40
N VAL A 109 19.47 -6.27 -15.01
CA VAL A 109 20.35 -5.78 -13.94
C VAL A 109 20.07 -6.48 -12.62
N SER A 110 18.81 -6.70 -12.28
CA SER A 110 18.43 -7.35 -11.02
C SER A 110 18.97 -8.76 -10.85
N THR A 111 19.31 -9.45 -11.95
CA THR A 111 19.88 -10.81 -11.91
C THR A 111 21.24 -10.86 -11.23
N LEU A 112 22.04 -9.80 -11.34
CA LEU A 112 23.38 -9.71 -10.76
C LEU A 112 23.35 -9.75 -9.23
N PRO A 113 22.68 -8.78 -8.52
CA PRO A 113 22.60 -8.80 -7.07
C PRO A 113 21.74 -9.95 -6.55
N ALA A 114 20.71 -10.38 -7.30
CA ALA A 114 19.88 -11.50 -6.89
C ALA A 114 20.69 -12.79 -6.77
N TYR A 115 21.48 -13.12 -7.78
CA TYR A 115 22.36 -14.28 -7.75
C TYR A 115 23.36 -14.22 -6.59
N LEU A 116 24.09 -13.10 -6.46
CA LEU A 116 25.12 -12.95 -5.43
C LEU A 116 24.56 -13.11 -4.02
N ASN A 117 23.44 -12.45 -3.70
CA ASN A 117 22.85 -12.52 -2.37
C ASN A 117 22.11 -13.86 -2.11
N ALA A 118 21.64 -14.54 -3.15
CA ALA A 118 21.04 -15.87 -3.02
C ALA A 118 22.04 -16.95 -2.58
N LEU A 119 23.35 -16.73 -2.78
CA LEU A 119 24.41 -17.65 -2.35
C LEU A 119 24.42 -17.88 -0.83
N GLU A 120 23.94 -16.90 -0.03
CA GLU A 120 23.81 -17.07 1.43
C GLU A 120 22.71 -18.05 1.84
N GLY A 121 21.81 -18.43 0.94
CA GLY A 121 20.71 -19.36 1.23
C GLY A 121 19.56 -18.77 2.06
N LYS A 122 19.59 -17.48 2.36
CA LYS A 122 18.58 -16.79 3.17
C LYS A 122 17.34 -16.32 2.39
N GLY A 123 17.41 -16.36 1.06
CA GLY A 123 16.35 -15.93 0.15
C GLY A 123 16.43 -14.47 -0.30
N VAL A 124 16.13 -14.28 -1.57
CA VAL A 124 16.05 -12.97 -2.21
C VAL A 124 14.66 -12.80 -2.80
N CYS A 125 13.99 -11.70 -2.48
CA CYS A 125 12.70 -11.33 -3.08
C CYS A 125 12.92 -10.26 -4.14
N ILE A 126 12.49 -10.53 -5.38
CA ILE A 126 12.39 -9.52 -6.45
C ILE A 126 10.94 -9.05 -6.48
N VAL A 127 10.74 -7.80 -6.07
CA VAL A 127 9.41 -7.23 -5.86
C VAL A 127 9.00 -6.43 -7.08
N THR A 128 7.83 -6.73 -7.62
CA THR A 128 7.25 -6.05 -8.79
C THR A 128 5.88 -5.45 -8.46
N VAL A 129 5.32 -4.66 -9.38
CA VAL A 129 4.05 -3.96 -9.15
C VAL A 129 2.80 -4.76 -9.53
N ASN A 130 2.92 -5.87 -10.26
CA ASN A 130 1.77 -6.70 -10.63
C ASN A 130 2.17 -8.15 -10.98
N ASP A 131 1.19 -9.06 -10.98
CA ASP A 131 1.36 -10.49 -11.23
C ASP A 131 1.91 -10.79 -12.64
N TYR A 132 1.52 -10.00 -13.65
CA TYR A 132 2.01 -10.18 -15.01
C TYR A 132 3.54 -10.01 -15.09
N LEU A 133 4.08 -8.96 -14.47
CA LEU A 133 5.52 -8.71 -14.42
C LEU A 133 6.22 -9.77 -13.56
N ALA A 134 5.68 -10.13 -12.41
CA ALA A 134 6.25 -11.18 -11.56
C ALA A 134 6.41 -12.49 -12.32
N LYS A 135 5.36 -12.91 -13.03
CA LYS A 135 5.37 -14.13 -13.82
C LYS A 135 6.31 -14.03 -15.03
N ARG A 136 6.21 -12.99 -15.85
CA ARG A 136 7.05 -12.78 -17.02
C ARG A 136 8.54 -12.77 -16.65
N ASP A 137 8.89 -12.01 -15.60
CA ASP A 137 10.29 -11.81 -15.24
C ASP A 137 10.87 -13.06 -14.57
N SER A 138 10.08 -13.82 -13.80
CA SER A 138 10.49 -15.11 -13.27
C SER A 138 10.75 -16.15 -14.36
N GLU A 139 9.88 -16.23 -15.38
CA GLU A 139 10.03 -17.14 -16.51
C GLU A 139 11.20 -16.74 -17.41
N TRP A 140 11.45 -15.45 -17.58
CA TRP A 140 12.49 -14.95 -18.47
C TRP A 140 13.87 -14.90 -17.80
N MET A 141 14.01 -14.20 -16.69
CA MET A 141 15.29 -14.07 -15.97
C MET A 141 15.61 -15.30 -15.14
N GLY A 142 14.59 -16.04 -14.71
CA GLY A 142 14.74 -17.30 -13.96
C GLY A 142 15.62 -18.31 -14.67
N GLN A 143 15.56 -18.37 -15.99
CA GLN A 143 16.41 -19.25 -16.79
C GLN A 143 17.92 -19.09 -16.50
N ILE A 144 18.38 -17.85 -16.21
CA ILE A 144 19.77 -17.58 -15.85
C ILE A 144 20.12 -18.22 -14.52
N HIS A 145 19.25 -18.04 -13.53
CA HIS A 145 19.45 -18.54 -12.17
C HIS A 145 19.38 -20.07 -12.10
N GLU A 146 18.41 -20.65 -12.81
CA GLU A 146 18.24 -22.10 -12.92
C GLU A 146 19.43 -22.74 -13.65
N PHE A 147 19.93 -22.11 -14.72
CA PHE A 147 21.14 -22.54 -15.41
C PHE A 147 22.33 -22.56 -14.44
N LEU A 148 22.45 -21.63 -13.54
CA LEU A 148 23.49 -21.57 -12.50
C LEU A 148 23.19 -22.46 -11.27
N GLY A 149 22.10 -23.23 -11.27
CA GLY A 149 21.74 -24.19 -10.22
C GLY A 149 21.01 -23.60 -9.01
N LEU A 150 20.46 -22.40 -9.10
CA LEU A 150 19.58 -21.81 -8.10
C LEU A 150 18.11 -22.11 -8.40
N LYS A 151 17.29 -22.20 -7.37
CA LYS A 151 15.84 -22.38 -7.49
C LYS A 151 15.14 -21.03 -7.56
N VAL A 152 14.21 -20.90 -8.52
CA VAL A 152 13.40 -19.71 -8.71
C VAL A 152 11.94 -20.02 -8.44
N GLY A 153 11.29 -19.19 -7.63
CA GLY A 153 9.86 -19.25 -7.34
C GLY A 153 9.16 -17.98 -7.79
N VAL A 154 7.84 -18.07 -7.98
CA VAL A 154 6.96 -16.92 -8.21
C VAL A 154 5.76 -17.03 -7.29
N VAL A 155 5.36 -15.92 -6.71
CA VAL A 155 4.14 -15.83 -5.89
C VAL A 155 3.14 -14.95 -6.62
N LEU A 156 1.99 -15.54 -6.94
CA LEU A 156 0.87 -14.89 -7.61
C LEU A 156 -0.36 -14.91 -6.70
N ASN A 157 -1.27 -14.00 -6.92
CA ASN A 157 -2.48 -13.86 -6.13
C ASN A 157 -3.32 -15.16 -6.09
N SER A 158 -3.45 -15.88 -7.20
CA SER A 158 -4.26 -17.10 -7.33
C SER A 158 -3.70 -18.35 -6.63
N MET A 159 -2.48 -18.27 -6.07
CA MET A 159 -1.79 -19.43 -5.50
C MET A 159 -2.28 -19.78 -4.09
N THR A 160 -2.30 -21.07 -3.79
CA THR A 160 -2.58 -21.61 -2.46
C THR A 160 -1.42 -21.39 -1.50
N ASN A 161 -1.66 -21.47 -0.18
CA ASN A 161 -0.59 -21.32 0.83
C ASN A 161 0.53 -22.35 0.68
N ALA A 162 0.24 -23.57 0.21
CA ALA A 162 1.25 -24.59 -0.01
C ALA A 162 2.19 -24.20 -1.17
N GLU A 163 1.63 -23.76 -2.29
CA GLU A 163 2.39 -23.28 -3.45
C GLU A 163 3.22 -22.02 -3.10
N ARG A 164 2.64 -21.08 -2.35
CA ARG A 164 3.34 -19.89 -1.85
C ARG A 164 4.55 -20.26 -0.99
N ARG A 165 4.38 -21.24 -0.08
CA ARG A 165 5.48 -21.74 0.78
C ARG A 165 6.60 -22.33 -0.04
N GLU A 166 6.30 -23.13 -1.05
CA GLU A 166 7.31 -23.69 -1.96
C GLU A 166 8.04 -22.56 -2.69
N ALA A 167 7.32 -21.54 -3.18
CA ALA A 167 7.92 -20.41 -3.87
C ALA A 167 8.83 -19.58 -2.96
N TYR A 168 8.41 -19.26 -1.72
CA TYR A 168 9.25 -18.52 -0.77
C TYR A 168 10.47 -19.33 -0.29
N ASN A 169 10.45 -20.64 -0.36
CA ASN A 169 11.58 -21.49 -0.02
C ASN A 169 12.61 -21.63 -1.17
N CYS A 170 12.34 -21.05 -2.34
CA CYS A 170 13.33 -20.97 -3.42
C CYS A 170 14.45 -19.98 -3.06
N ASP A 171 15.59 -20.06 -3.74
CA ASP A 171 16.71 -19.14 -3.52
C ASP A 171 16.35 -17.71 -3.91
N ILE A 172 15.56 -17.55 -4.99
CA ILE A 172 15.06 -16.26 -5.50
C ILE A 172 13.56 -16.39 -5.73
N THR A 173 12.80 -15.43 -5.21
CA THR A 173 11.32 -15.39 -5.33
C THR A 173 10.87 -14.10 -5.98
N TYR A 174 10.14 -14.19 -7.09
CA TYR A 174 9.46 -13.07 -7.71
C TYR A 174 8.06 -12.93 -7.10
N VAL A 175 7.68 -11.73 -6.68
CA VAL A 175 6.44 -11.49 -5.96
C VAL A 175 5.97 -10.05 -6.15
N THR A 176 4.66 -9.80 -6.08
CA THR A 176 4.15 -8.43 -6.05
C THR A 176 4.31 -7.81 -4.66
N ASN A 177 4.47 -6.49 -4.62
CA ASN A 177 4.56 -5.73 -3.38
C ASN A 177 3.35 -5.99 -2.45
N ASN A 178 2.15 -6.09 -3.02
CA ASN A 178 0.92 -6.33 -2.28
C ASN A 178 0.89 -7.73 -1.68
N GLU A 179 1.12 -8.78 -2.50
CA GLU A 179 1.08 -10.16 -2.01
C GLU A 179 2.16 -10.43 -0.96
N LEU A 180 3.37 -9.87 -1.16
CA LEU A 180 4.45 -9.99 -0.19
C LEU A 180 4.08 -9.42 1.19
N GLY A 181 3.45 -8.26 1.20
CA GLY A 181 3.00 -7.63 2.44
C GLY A 181 1.76 -8.29 3.04
N PHE A 182 0.82 -8.76 2.22
CA PHE A 182 -0.33 -9.52 2.72
C PHE A 182 0.07 -10.90 3.26
N ASP A 183 1.05 -11.57 2.65
CA ASP A 183 1.55 -12.83 3.18
C ASP A 183 2.23 -12.62 4.55
N TYR A 184 2.94 -11.50 4.74
CA TYR A 184 3.47 -11.13 6.06
C TYR A 184 2.35 -10.94 7.08
N LEU A 185 1.27 -10.23 6.73
CA LEU A 185 0.12 -10.07 7.64
C LEU A 185 -0.59 -11.39 7.90
N ARG A 186 -0.81 -12.21 6.86
CA ARG A 186 -1.43 -13.55 6.97
C ARG A 186 -0.62 -14.47 7.87
N ASP A 187 0.70 -14.48 7.75
CA ASP A 187 1.61 -15.27 8.59
C ASP A 187 1.51 -14.89 10.07
N ASN A 188 1.25 -13.60 10.35
CA ASN A 188 1.02 -13.15 11.72
C ASN A 188 -0.41 -13.41 12.24
N MET A 189 -1.27 -14.05 11.45
CA MET A 189 -2.63 -14.46 11.83
C MET A 189 -2.83 -15.97 11.84
N VAL A 190 -1.82 -16.79 11.46
CA VAL A 190 -1.91 -18.25 11.45
C VAL A 190 -1.91 -18.80 12.86
N ILE A 191 -2.54 -19.94 13.06
CA ILE A 191 -2.66 -20.60 14.38
C ILE A 191 -1.73 -21.80 14.54
N TYR A 192 -1.12 -22.27 13.45
CA TYR A 192 -0.13 -23.35 13.44
C TYR A 192 1.11 -22.92 12.66
N LYS A 193 2.29 -23.31 13.14
CA LYS A 193 3.58 -22.98 12.51
C LYS A 193 3.68 -23.49 11.07
N GLU A 194 3.07 -24.63 10.78
CA GLU A 194 3.05 -25.25 9.46
C GLU A 194 2.24 -24.43 8.44
N GLN A 195 1.46 -23.46 8.88
CA GLN A 195 0.70 -22.57 8.01
C GLN A 195 1.50 -21.35 7.54
N LEU A 196 2.65 -21.06 8.17
CA LEU A 196 3.53 -19.98 7.74
C LEU A 196 4.01 -20.23 6.31
N VAL A 197 3.96 -19.19 5.48
CA VAL A 197 4.41 -19.27 4.08
C VAL A 197 5.77 -18.61 3.87
N GLN A 198 6.07 -17.52 4.58
CA GLN A 198 7.35 -16.83 4.49
C GLN A 198 8.41 -17.44 5.42
N ARG A 199 9.67 -17.38 5.01
CA ARG A 199 10.80 -17.90 5.82
C ARG A 199 11.65 -16.80 6.49
N GLY A 200 11.41 -15.54 6.17
CA GLY A 200 12.15 -14.39 6.68
C GLY A 200 12.28 -13.30 5.63
N LEU A 201 12.63 -12.10 6.06
CA LEU A 201 12.72 -10.91 5.22
C LEU A 201 14.18 -10.48 5.09
N HIS A 202 14.98 -11.24 4.30
CA HIS A 202 16.42 -11.00 4.21
C HIS A 202 16.77 -9.91 3.22
N TYR A 203 16.52 -10.09 1.91
CA TYR A 203 16.86 -9.10 0.89
C TYR A 203 15.73 -8.87 -0.09
N ALA A 204 15.34 -7.61 -0.27
CA ALA A 204 14.37 -7.17 -1.27
C ALA A 204 15.03 -6.32 -2.35
N ILE A 205 14.84 -6.70 -3.61
CA ILE A 205 15.14 -5.89 -4.79
C ILE A 205 13.82 -5.39 -5.35
N ILE A 206 13.55 -4.08 -5.23
CA ILE A 206 12.26 -3.49 -5.58
C ILE A 206 12.35 -2.88 -6.98
N ASP A 207 11.66 -3.50 -7.95
CA ASP A 207 11.52 -2.91 -9.28
C ASP A 207 10.44 -1.82 -9.26
N GLU A 208 10.66 -0.77 -10.04
CA GLU A 208 9.83 0.44 -10.03
C GLU A 208 9.62 0.96 -8.59
N VAL A 209 10.74 1.10 -7.85
CA VAL A 209 10.75 1.42 -6.42
C VAL A 209 9.98 2.69 -6.06
N ASP A 210 9.92 3.66 -6.96
CA ASP A 210 9.15 4.88 -6.80
C ASP A 210 7.63 4.64 -6.84
N SER A 211 7.15 3.66 -7.61
CA SER A 211 5.75 3.25 -7.54
C SER A 211 5.42 2.60 -6.22
N VAL A 212 6.23 1.63 -5.83
CA VAL A 212 5.99 0.80 -4.64
C VAL A 212 6.11 1.63 -3.36
N LEU A 213 7.18 2.41 -3.23
CA LEU A 213 7.52 3.08 -1.95
C LEU A 213 7.03 4.53 -1.85
N ILE A 214 6.58 5.13 -2.97
CA ILE A 214 6.06 6.50 -2.96
C ILE A 214 4.57 6.52 -3.32
N ASP A 215 4.19 6.03 -4.53
CA ASP A 215 2.80 6.13 -4.99
C ASP A 215 1.86 5.25 -4.17
N GLU A 216 2.16 3.96 -4.06
CA GLU A 216 1.33 3.01 -3.34
C GLU A 216 1.45 3.12 -1.81
N ALA A 217 2.51 3.76 -1.32
CA ALA A 217 2.76 3.95 0.11
C ALA A 217 1.88 5.05 0.76
N ARG A 218 0.92 5.62 0.06
CA ARG A 218 -0.09 6.55 0.60
C ARG A 218 -1.15 5.86 1.44
N THR A 219 -1.37 4.56 1.24
CA THR A 219 -2.34 3.75 1.99
C THR A 219 -1.67 2.51 2.55
N PRO A 220 -1.97 2.12 3.80
CA PRO A 220 -1.43 0.90 4.38
C PRO A 220 -2.04 -0.35 3.71
N LEU A 221 -1.40 -1.50 3.93
CA LEU A 221 -1.98 -2.81 3.66
C LEU A 221 -2.96 -3.16 4.80
N ILE A 222 -4.17 -3.55 4.48
CA ILE A 222 -5.23 -3.86 5.45
C ILE A 222 -5.86 -5.20 5.11
N ILE A 223 -5.93 -6.09 6.09
CA ILE A 223 -6.75 -7.31 6.04
C ILE A 223 -8.01 -7.04 6.85
N SER A 224 -9.17 -7.28 6.24
CA SER A 224 -10.47 -6.98 6.82
C SER A 224 -11.28 -8.24 7.11
N GLY A 225 -12.08 -8.19 8.17
CA GLY A 225 -13.10 -9.18 8.53
C GLY A 225 -14.47 -8.54 8.66
N GLN A 226 -15.52 -9.35 8.89
CA GLN A 226 -16.88 -8.83 9.05
C GLN A 226 -17.06 -8.16 10.41
N SER A 227 -17.59 -6.92 10.41
CA SER A 227 -18.06 -6.23 11.59
C SER A 227 -19.52 -6.59 11.92
N GLY A 228 -19.88 -6.51 13.21
CA GLY A 228 -21.27 -6.71 13.68
C GLY A 228 -22.17 -5.48 13.57
N LYS A 229 -21.66 -4.31 13.11
CA LYS A 229 -22.38 -3.03 13.10
C LYS A 229 -23.54 -2.99 12.09
N SER A 230 -24.54 -2.13 12.38
CA SER A 230 -25.75 -2.00 11.59
C SER A 230 -25.55 -1.17 10.32
N THR A 231 -26.07 -1.61 9.19
CA THR A 231 -26.04 -0.88 7.91
C THR A 231 -27.08 0.24 7.80
N ARG A 232 -28.10 0.26 8.69
CA ARG A 232 -29.21 1.23 8.64
C ARG A 232 -28.81 2.68 8.89
N LEU A 233 -27.73 2.89 9.65
CA LEU A 233 -27.26 4.23 9.96
C LEU A 233 -26.74 4.94 8.70
N TYR A 234 -26.08 4.24 7.80
CA TYR A 234 -25.60 4.80 6.53
C TYR A 234 -26.74 5.29 5.63
N GLU A 235 -27.84 4.55 5.55
CA GLU A 235 -29.02 4.96 4.80
C GLU A 235 -29.67 6.21 5.41
N ALA A 236 -29.75 6.30 6.74
CA ALA A 236 -30.29 7.46 7.43
C ALA A 236 -29.41 8.70 7.23
N CYS A 237 -28.07 8.55 7.29
CA CYS A 237 -27.12 9.62 7.04
C CYS A 237 -27.15 10.10 5.58
N ASP A 238 -27.36 9.19 4.61
CA ASP A 238 -27.52 9.55 3.21
C ASP A 238 -28.76 10.45 2.99
N ILE A 239 -29.91 10.08 3.57
CA ILE A 239 -31.14 10.89 3.49
C ILE A 239 -30.90 12.29 4.09
N LEU A 240 -30.18 12.39 5.20
CA LEU A 240 -29.86 13.68 5.81
C LEU A 240 -28.91 14.50 4.93
N ALA A 241 -27.85 13.88 4.40
CA ALA A 241 -26.86 14.54 3.55
C ALA A 241 -27.48 15.17 2.30
N GLN A 242 -28.49 14.52 1.69
CA GLN A 242 -29.23 15.06 0.54
C GLN A 242 -30.08 16.31 0.91
N GLN A 243 -30.43 16.48 2.17
CA GLN A 243 -31.22 17.63 2.65
C GLN A 243 -30.35 18.81 3.12
N MET A 244 -29.05 18.58 3.33
CA MET A 244 -28.12 19.59 3.81
C MET A 244 -27.61 20.46 2.67
N LYS A 245 -27.35 21.73 2.98
CA LYS A 245 -26.90 22.74 2.02
C LYS A 245 -25.42 23.01 2.19
N ARG A 246 -24.66 22.91 1.08
CA ARG A 246 -23.25 23.31 1.04
C ARG A 246 -23.16 24.82 1.26
N GLY A 247 -22.24 25.25 2.11
CA GLY A 247 -21.87 26.64 2.29
C GLY A 247 -20.94 27.12 1.14
N GLU A 248 -20.74 28.41 1.06
CA GLU A 248 -19.79 28.99 0.10
C GLU A 248 -18.37 28.71 0.55
N ASP A 249 -17.45 28.49 -0.44
CA ASP A 249 -16.05 28.24 -0.15
C ASP A 249 -15.41 29.48 0.49
N VAL A 250 -14.92 29.30 1.71
CA VAL A 250 -14.28 30.39 2.46
C VAL A 250 -12.85 30.55 1.96
N PRO A 251 -12.43 31.76 1.52
CA PRO A 251 -11.05 32.01 1.09
C PRO A 251 -10.04 31.66 2.20
N GLU A 252 -8.85 31.15 1.80
CA GLU A 252 -7.78 30.81 2.76
C GLU A 252 -7.54 31.98 3.75
N TYR A 253 -7.65 31.68 5.04
CA TYR A 253 -7.45 32.64 6.14
C TYR A 253 -6.03 33.21 6.08
N SER A 254 -5.88 34.46 5.76
CA SER A 254 -4.59 35.16 5.82
C SER A 254 -4.22 35.35 7.30
N LYS A 255 -2.93 35.19 7.63
CA LYS A 255 -2.43 35.51 8.98
C LYS A 255 -2.79 36.93 9.44
N MET A 256 -3.13 37.81 8.49
CA MET A 256 -3.53 39.19 8.70
C MET A 256 -4.99 39.28 9.18
N ASP A 257 -5.86 38.40 8.67
CA ASP A 257 -7.30 38.37 9.02
C ASP A 257 -7.48 37.84 10.45
N ALA A 258 -6.64 36.86 10.86
CA ALA A 258 -6.58 36.33 12.23
C ALA A 258 -6.13 37.40 13.25
N ILE A 259 -5.23 38.31 12.84
CA ILE A 259 -4.75 39.41 13.70
C ILE A 259 -5.78 40.53 13.78
N MET A 260 -6.62 40.71 12.76
CA MET A 260 -7.68 41.74 12.72
C MET A 260 -8.98 41.31 13.41
N GLY A 261 -9.09 40.05 13.87
CA GLY A 261 -10.27 39.55 14.55
C GLY A 261 -11.54 39.54 13.69
N ILE A 262 -11.39 39.33 12.38
CA ILE A 262 -12.50 39.21 11.44
C ILE A 262 -13.08 37.81 11.62
N GLU A 263 -14.21 37.71 12.30
CA GLU A 263 -15.02 36.51 12.33
C GLU A 263 -15.69 36.34 10.96
N GLN A 264 -15.41 35.25 10.29
CA GLN A 264 -16.08 34.87 9.04
C GLN A 264 -17.44 34.25 9.41
N GLU A 265 -18.51 34.73 8.83
CA GLU A 265 -19.83 34.09 8.93
C GLU A 265 -19.78 32.81 8.09
N GLU A 266 -19.83 31.66 8.78
CA GLU A 266 -20.00 30.35 8.11
C GLU A 266 -21.40 30.32 7.48
N THR A 267 -21.47 30.05 6.18
CA THR A 267 -22.74 29.93 5.46
C THR A 267 -23.06 28.46 5.19
N GLY A 268 -24.35 28.10 5.19
CA GLY A 268 -24.80 26.73 4.92
C GLY A 268 -24.62 25.76 6.09
N ASP A 269 -24.85 24.49 5.83
CA ASP A 269 -24.85 23.44 6.85
C ASP A 269 -23.48 22.74 6.97
N PHE A 270 -22.69 22.77 5.90
CA PHE A 270 -21.36 22.19 5.87
C PHE A 270 -20.45 22.90 4.84
N LEU A 271 -19.15 22.84 5.08
CA LEU A 271 -18.12 23.38 4.21
C LEU A 271 -17.33 22.22 3.57
N VAL A 272 -16.89 22.38 2.33
CA VAL A 272 -16.11 21.39 1.58
C VAL A 272 -14.77 21.99 1.21
N ASN A 273 -13.69 21.39 1.65
CA ASN A 273 -12.34 21.69 1.17
C ASN A 273 -11.95 20.63 0.14
N GLU A 274 -12.10 20.95 -1.15
CA GLU A 274 -11.78 20.04 -2.24
C GLU A 274 -10.29 19.71 -2.32
N LYS A 275 -9.44 20.66 -1.88
CA LYS A 275 -7.97 20.52 -1.93
C LYS A 275 -7.44 19.51 -0.93
N ASP A 276 -8.01 19.51 0.27
CA ASP A 276 -7.63 18.60 1.35
C ASP A 276 -8.57 17.38 1.43
N LYS A 277 -9.57 17.31 0.55
CA LYS A 277 -10.63 16.28 0.51
C LYS A 277 -11.36 16.10 1.86
N VAL A 278 -11.65 17.21 2.55
CA VAL A 278 -12.28 17.24 3.87
C VAL A 278 -13.64 17.94 3.81
N VAL A 279 -14.59 17.43 4.60
CA VAL A 279 -15.89 18.07 4.85
C VAL A 279 -16.02 18.36 6.32
N SER A 280 -16.46 19.56 6.69
CA SER A 280 -16.71 19.98 8.06
C SER A 280 -18.14 20.51 8.22
N LEU A 281 -18.78 20.16 9.35
CA LEU A 281 -20.11 20.68 9.71
C LEU A 281 -19.97 22.08 10.28
N THR A 282 -20.88 22.97 9.90
CA THR A 282 -21.07 24.27 10.55
C THR A 282 -21.93 24.13 11.81
N GLN A 283 -22.03 25.19 12.61
CA GLN A 283 -22.93 25.19 13.78
C GLN A 283 -24.39 24.95 13.39
N GLU A 284 -24.84 25.43 12.21
CA GLU A 284 -26.19 25.15 11.72
C GLU A 284 -26.36 23.70 11.29
N GLY A 285 -25.33 23.13 10.68
CA GLY A 285 -25.29 21.72 10.31
C GLY A 285 -25.37 20.81 11.53
N VAL A 286 -24.60 21.08 12.57
CA VAL A 286 -24.65 20.32 13.84
C VAL A 286 -26.08 20.32 14.42
N LYS A 287 -26.74 21.49 14.52
CA LYS A 287 -28.12 21.57 14.99
C LYS A 287 -29.12 20.75 14.14
N LYS A 288 -28.94 20.72 12.82
CA LYS A 288 -29.78 19.90 11.94
C LYS A 288 -29.57 18.40 12.16
N VAL A 289 -28.32 17.95 12.37
CA VAL A 289 -28.00 16.56 12.71
C VAL A 289 -28.65 16.16 14.02
N GLU A 290 -28.50 17.01 15.07
CA GLU A 290 -29.10 16.80 16.38
C GLU A 290 -30.64 16.70 16.31
N GLN A 291 -31.28 17.55 15.55
CA GLN A 291 -32.74 17.54 15.33
C GLN A 291 -33.20 16.28 14.57
N PHE A 292 -32.45 15.86 13.55
CA PHE A 292 -32.81 14.70 12.74
C PHE A 292 -32.70 13.38 13.50
N PHE A 293 -31.62 13.19 14.26
CA PHE A 293 -31.40 11.99 15.08
C PHE A 293 -32.03 12.08 16.46
N LYS A 294 -32.60 13.26 16.86
CA LYS A 294 -33.19 13.54 18.18
C LYS A 294 -32.21 13.28 19.33
N ILE A 295 -31.00 13.79 19.19
CA ILE A 295 -29.95 13.76 20.20
C ILE A 295 -29.73 15.15 20.75
N ASP A 296 -29.29 15.24 22.02
CA ASP A 296 -29.12 16.52 22.71
C ASP A 296 -27.80 17.20 22.35
N ASN A 297 -26.73 16.44 22.12
CA ASN A 297 -25.41 16.98 21.81
C ASN A 297 -24.62 15.99 20.91
N LEU A 298 -24.25 16.43 19.70
CA LEU A 298 -23.52 15.63 18.74
C LEU A 298 -22.07 15.33 19.19
N ALA A 299 -21.49 16.17 20.05
CA ALA A 299 -20.12 16.02 20.51
C ALA A 299 -19.95 14.98 21.66
N ASP A 300 -21.04 14.43 22.19
CA ASP A 300 -20.95 13.39 23.21
C ASP A 300 -20.34 12.09 22.65
N ALA A 301 -19.60 11.39 23.49
CA ALA A 301 -18.90 10.16 23.09
C ALA A 301 -19.85 9.09 22.50
N GLU A 302 -21.09 9.02 22.98
CA GLU A 302 -22.12 8.10 22.47
C GLU A 302 -22.60 8.45 21.05
N ASN A 303 -22.46 9.70 20.62
CA ASN A 303 -22.94 10.21 19.33
C ASN A 303 -21.83 10.34 18.26
N LEU A 304 -20.58 10.03 18.60
CA LEU A 304 -19.44 10.13 17.67
C LEU A 304 -19.63 9.28 16.41
N GLU A 305 -20.28 8.12 16.52
CA GLU A 305 -20.59 7.26 15.37
C GLU A 305 -21.55 7.95 14.39
N ILE A 306 -22.56 8.68 14.91
CA ILE A 306 -23.50 9.45 14.09
C ILE A 306 -22.77 10.59 13.38
N GLN A 307 -21.95 11.36 14.11
CA GLN A 307 -21.15 12.45 13.56
C GLN A 307 -20.25 11.95 12.42
N HIS A 308 -19.54 10.85 12.66
CA HIS A 308 -18.66 10.24 11.69
C HIS A 308 -19.40 9.82 10.41
N ASN A 309 -20.52 9.12 10.54
CA ASN A 309 -21.29 8.63 9.39
C ASN A 309 -21.95 9.78 8.60
N VAL A 310 -22.36 10.87 9.26
CA VAL A 310 -22.86 12.07 8.56
C VAL A 310 -21.76 12.73 7.74
N ILE A 311 -20.55 12.87 8.30
CA ILE A 311 -19.40 13.43 7.58
C ILE A 311 -19.06 12.53 6.37
N LEU A 312 -19.09 11.21 6.52
CA LEU A 312 -18.85 10.26 5.42
C LEU A 312 -19.92 10.37 4.32
N ALA A 313 -21.19 10.51 4.69
CA ALA A 313 -22.27 10.71 3.71
C ALA A 313 -22.07 12.01 2.94
N LEU A 314 -21.76 13.11 3.60
CA LEU A 314 -21.46 14.41 2.98
C LEU A 314 -20.22 14.31 2.08
N ARG A 315 -19.17 13.59 2.52
CA ARG A 315 -17.96 13.32 1.72
C ARG A 315 -18.27 12.50 0.48
N ALA A 316 -19.08 11.46 0.61
CA ALA A 316 -19.51 10.65 -0.51
C ALA A 316 -20.27 11.44 -1.58
N HIS A 317 -21.13 12.39 -1.17
CA HIS A 317 -21.88 13.23 -2.09
C HIS A 317 -21.06 14.33 -2.77
N ASN A 318 -20.09 14.94 -2.06
CA ASN A 318 -19.41 16.14 -2.51
C ASN A 318 -17.99 15.91 -3.05
N LEU A 319 -17.33 14.81 -2.69
CA LEU A 319 -15.92 14.55 -3.01
C LEU A 319 -15.68 13.22 -3.71
N MET A 320 -16.72 12.38 -3.87
CA MET A 320 -16.60 11.10 -4.57
C MET A 320 -17.54 11.07 -5.77
N PHE A 321 -16.96 10.97 -6.96
CA PHE A 321 -17.70 11.08 -8.22
C PHE A 321 -17.75 9.75 -8.95
N ARG A 322 -18.96 9.40 -9.42
CA ARG A 322 -19.17 8.23 -10.25
C ARG A 322 -18.41 8.37 -11.57
N ASP A 323 -17.88 7.27 -12.06
CA ASP A 323 -17.07 7.16 -13.28
C ASP A 323 -15.68 7.86 -13.21
N GLN A 324 -15.32 8.44 -12.05
CA GLN A 324 -14.00 8.96 -11.74
C GLN A 324 -13.36 8.18 -10.60
N ASP A 325 -13.96 8.22 -9.40
CA ASP A 325 -13.44 7.55 -8.20
C ASP A 325 -13.96 6.11 -8.07
N TYR A 326 -15.15 5.86 -8.58
CA TYR A 326 -15.78 4.54 -8.55
C TYR A 326 -16.75 4.34 -9.72
N VAL A 327 -17.08 3.08 -10.01
CA VAL A 327 -18.14 2.69 -10.96
C VAL A 327 -19.14 1.79 -10.25
N VAL A 328 -20.39 1.82 -10.71
CA VAL A 328 -21.45 0.91 -10.24
C VAL A 328 -21.69 -0.16 -11.30
N LYS A 329 -21.49 -1.42 -10.93
CA LYS A 329 -21.67 -2.56 -11.82
C LYS A 329 -22.24 -3.75 -11.04
N ASP A 330 -23.26 -4.42 -11.60
CA ASP A 330 -23.90 -5.61 -11.02
C ASP A 330 -24.40 -5.40 -9.57
N ASP A 331 -24.94 -4.22 -9.27
CA ASP A 331 -25.41 -3.78 -7.95
C ASP A 331 -24.30 -3.69 -6.89
N GLU A 332 -23.05 -3.44 -7.34
CA GLU A 332 -21.89 -3.24 -6.48
C GLU A 332 -21.12 -1.97 -6.87
N VAL A 333 -20.60 -1.26 -5.87
CA VAL A 333 -19.65 -0.17 -6.05
C VAL A 333 -18.25 -0.77 -6.22
N LEU A 334 -17.55 -0.38 -7.28
CA LEU A 334 -16.19 -0.80 -7.58
C LEU A 334 -15.29 0.44 -7.64
N ILE A 335 -14.20 0.42 -6.91
CA ILE A 335 -13.23 1.52 -6.88
C ILE A 335 -12.51 1.61 -8.23
N VAL A 336 -12.27 2.84 -8.68
CA VAL A 336 -11.36 3.16 -9.77
C VAL A 336 -10.07 3.72 -9.14
N ASP A 337 -8.96 3.15 -9.49
CA ASP A 337 -7.66 3.63 -9.01
C ASP A 337 -7.33 4.99 -9.62
N GLU A 338 -7.11 5.98 -8.78
CA GLU A 338 -6.81 7.36 -9.17
C GLU A 338 -5.55 7.47 -10.04
N PHE A 339 -4.58 6.57 -9.85
CA PHE A 339 -3.28 6.59 -10.56
C PHE A 339 -3.30 5.80 -11.86
N THR A 340 -3.93 4.65 -11.85
CA THR A 340 -3.92 3.74 -13.01
C THR A 340 -5.20 3.83 -13.83
N GLY A 341 -6.26 4.44 -13.30
CA GLY A 341 -7.61 4.46 -13.88
C GLY A 341 -8.24 3.06 -13.97
N ARG A 342 -7.69 2.08 -13.23
CA ARG A 342 -8.14 0.68 -13.26
C ARG A 342 -9.28 0.46 -12.29
N ILE A 343 -10.28 -0.32 -12.70
CA ILE A 343 -11.27 -0.83 -11.77
C ILE A 343 -10.58 -1.84 -10.85
N MET A 344 -10.75 -1.66 -9.55
CA MET A 344 -10.19 -2.52 -8.53
C MET A 344 -11.27 -3.38 -7.89
N PRO A 345 -11.55 -4.56 -8.46
CA PRO A 345 -12.54 -5.45 -7.89
C PRO A 345 -12.05 -5.99 -6.55
N GLY A 346 -12.98 -6.13 -5.60
CA GLY A 346 -12.64 -6.61 -4.25
C GLY A 346 -12.08 -5.55 -3.30
N ARG A 347 -11.59 -4.40 -3.80
CA ARG A 347 -11.21 -3.25 -2.96
C ARG A 347 -12.41 -2.50 -2.44
N ARG A 348 -12.29 -1.98 -1.22
CA ARG A 348 -13.29 -1.12 -0.60
C ARG A 348 -12.60 0.09 0.02
N TYR A 349 -13.27 1.24 0.00
CA TYR A 349 -12.81 2.37 0.79
C TYR A 349 -12.91 2.03 2.28
N SER A 350 -11.93 2.47 3.07
CA SER A 350 -11.88 2.30 4.52
C SER A 350 -12.91 3.18 5.25
N ASP A 351 -13.00 2.95 6.55
CA ASP A 351 -13.66 3.82 7.52
C ASP A 351 -15.15 4.09 7.25
N GLY A 352 -15.85 3.18 6.58
CA GLY A 352 -17.27 3.33 6.26
C GLY A 352 -17.57 4.16 4.99
N LEU A 353 -16.55 4.76 4.34
CA LEU A 353 -16.77 5.56 3.13
C LEU A 353 -17.37 4.73 1.98
N HIS A 354 -16.98 3.47 1.85
CA HIS A 354 -17.54 2.59 0.83
C HIS A 354 -19.03 2.36 1.03
N GLN A 355 -19.45 2.15 2.28
CA GLN A 355 -20.86 1.99 2.66
C GLN A 355 -21.65 3.28 2.44
N ALA A 356 -21.03 4.45 2.71
CA ALA A 356 -21.65 5.73 2.41
C ALA A 356 -21.87 5.94 0.90
N ILE A 357 -20.94 5.46 0.06
CA ILE A 357 -21.09 5.48 -1.40
C ILE A 357 -22.15 4.44 -1.85
N GLU A 358 -22.14 3.23 -1.25
CA GLU A 358 -23.20 2.23 -1.52
C GLU A 358 -24.59 2.80 -1.18
N ALA A 359 -24.74 3.52 -0.07
CA ALA A 359 -25.98 4.21 0.30
C ALA A 359 -26.35 5.30 -0.70
N LYS A 360 -25.41 6.17 -1.06
CA LYS A 360 -25.57 7.22 -2.08
C LYS A 360 -26.06 6.69 -3.44
N GLU A 361 -25.50 5.57 -3.89
CA GLU A 361 -25.86 4.95 -5.18
C GLU A 361 -27.08 4.02 -5.08
N HIS A 362 -27.68 3.92 -3.88
CA HIS A 362 -28.86 3.08 -3.60
C HIS A 362 -28.65 1.60 -3.96
N VAL A 363 -27.41 1.11 -3.89
CA VAL A 363 -27.08 -0.30 -3.97
C VAL A 363 -27.13 -0.92 -2.58
N LYS A 364 -27.11 -2.25 -2.51
CA LYS A 364 -27.15 -2.95 -1.21
C LYS A 364 -25.94 -2.60 -0.35
N VAL A 365 -26.15 -1.85 0.73
CA VAL A 365 -25.11 -1.54 1.71
C VAL A 365 -24.63 -2.84 2.37
N LYS A 366 -23.36 -3.18 2.16
CA LYS A 366 -22.75 -4.35 2.79
C LYS A 366 -22.29 -3.98 4.21
N ARG A 367 -22.19 -5.00 5.07
CA ARG A 367 -21.71 -4.78 6.45
C ARG A 367 -20.32 -4.15 6.44
N GLU A 368 -20.09 -3.29 7.40
CA GLU A 368 -18.77 -2.71 7.66
C GLU A 368 -17.73 -3.80 7.87
N SER A 369 -16.54 -3.60 7.38
CA SER A 369 -15.43 -4.51 7.60
C SER A 369 -14.57 -3.98 8.74
N LYS A 370 -14.30 -4.85 9.73
CA LYS A 370 -13.36 -4.56 10.81
C LYS A 370 -11.94 -4.85 10.35
N THR A 371 -10.99 -3.97 10.67
CA THR A 371 -9.56 -4.19 10.42
C THR A 371 -9.05 -5.31 11.32
N LEU A 372 -8.53 -6.38 10.72
CA LEU A 372 -7.94 -7.51 11.44
C LEU A 372 -6.43 -7.38 11.57
N ALA A 373 -5.77 -6.87 10.53
CA ALA A 373 -4.34 -6.62 10.53
C ALA A 373 -4.03 -5.48 9.55
N THR A 374 -3.05 -4.67 9.89
CA THR A 374 -2.60 -3.56 9.05
C THR A 374 -1.10 -3.35 9.18
N ILE A 375 -0.46 -2.86 8.11
CA ILE A 375 0.92 -2.38 8.12
C ILE A 375 1.12 -1.39 6.97
N THR A 376 1.88 -0.33 7.19
CA THR A 376 2.30 0.56 6.10
C THR A 376 3.40 -0.07 5.26
N PHE A 377 3.49 0.28 3.97
CA PHE A 377 4.60 -0.18 3.11
C PHE A 377 5.96 0.25 3.69
N GLN A 378 6.03 1.44 4.26
CA GLN A 378 7.23 1.98 4.88
C GLN A 378 7.73 1.05 5.99
N ASN A 379 6.88 0.72 6.95
CA ASN A 379 7.24 -0.16 8.06
C ASN A 379 7.49 -1.59 7.59
N PHE A 380 6.72 -2.08 6.60
CA PHE A 380 6.92 -3.42 6.06
C PHE A 380 8.28 -3.58 5.38
N PHE A 381 8.64 -2.71 4.42
CA PHE A 381 9.92 -2.81 3.72
C PHE A 381 11.12 -2.50 4.62
N ASN A 382 10.93 -1.72 5.70
CA ASN A 382 11.97 -1.49 6.71
C ASN A 382 12.28 -2.73 7.56
N LYS A 383 11.47 -3.80 7.51
CA LYS A 383 11.75 -5.07 8.19
C LYS A 383 12.75 -5.96 7.45
N PHE A 384 13.04 -5.68 6.18
CA PHE A 384 14.09 -6.41 5.46
C PHE A 384 15.46 -6.04 6.02
N ASP A 385 16.33 -7.05 6.24
CA ASP A 385 17.73 -6.84 6.63
C ASP A 385 18.45 -5.96 5.60
N LYS A 386 18.15 -6.18 4.32
CA LYS A 386 18.69 -5.44 3.20
C LYS A 386 17.60 -5.14 2.17
N LYS A 387 17.55 -3.93 1.67
CA LYS A 387 16.66 -3.52 0.60
C LYS A 387 17.35 -2.63 -0.40
N SER A 388 16.97 -2.74 -1.66
CA SER A 388 17.43 -1.90 -2.76
C SER A 388 16.32 -1.67 -3.76
N GLY A 389 16.49 -0.69 -4.62
CA GLY A 389 15.46 -0.37 -5.61
C GLY A 389 16.01 0.10 -6.93
N MET A 390 15.22 -0.05 -7.97
CA MET A 390 15.54 0.45 -9.30
C MET A 390 14.33 1.12 -9.94
N THR A 391 14.56 2.22 -10.62
CA THR A 391 13.54 2.96 -11.41
C THR A 391 14.21 3.91 -12.39
N GLY A 392 13.45 4.52 -13.28
CA GLY A 392 13.92 5.57 -14.18
C GLY A 392 13.84 7.00 -13.63
N THR A 393 13.27 7.20 -12.42
CA THR A 393 12.77 8.50 -11.97
C THR A 393 12.79 8.69 -10.44
N ALA A 394 13.83 8.27 -9.73
CA ALA A 394 13.90 8.35 -8.26
C ALA A 394 14.46 9.68 -7.72
N LEU A 395 15.31 10.36 -8.48
CA LEU A 395 16.10 11.49 -8.01
C LEU A 395 15.24 12.66 -7.49
N THR A 396 14.04 12.82 -8.02
CA THR A 396 13.10 13.87 -7.56
C THR A 396 12.66 13.66 -6.13
N GLU A 397 12.62 12.40 -5.68
CA GLU A 397 12.17 11.96 -4.34
C GLU A 397 13.34 11.46 -3.48
N GLU A 398 14.61 11.77 -3.84
CA GLU A 398 15.80 11.30 -3.13
C GLU A 398 15.74 11.58 -1.62
N LYS A 399 15.20 12.76 -1.25
CA LYS A 399 15.08 13.13 0.16
C LYS A 399 14.16 12.17 0.92
N GLU A 400 13.03 11.81 0.34
CA GLU A 400 12.08 10.88 0.96
C GLU A 400 12.66 9.47 1.07
N PHE A 401 13.31 8.97 0.03
CA PHE A 401 13.99 7.68 0.06
C PHE A 401 15.06 7.60 1.16
N ARG A 402 15.79 8.69 1.37
CA ARG A 402 16.82 8.76 2.42
C ARG A 402 16.20 8.87 3.81
N ASP A 403 15.24 9.77 4.00
CA ASP A 403 14.67 10.09 5.31
C ASP A 403 13.80 8.93 5.87
N ILE A 404 13.07 8.22 5.00
CA ILE A 404 12.12 7.16 5.40
C ILE A 404 12.74 5.76 5.29
N TYR A 405 13.45 5.49 4.19
CA TYR A 405 13.93 4.13 3.88
C TYR A 405 15.44 3.94 4.08
N GLY A 406 16.18 5.02 4.36
CA GLY A 406 17.64 4.97 4.51
C GLY A 406 18.37 4.69 3.21
N MET A 407 17.74 4.85 2.04
CA MET A 407 18.33 4.58 0.74
C MET A 407 18.64 5.88 0.00
N ASP A 408 19.86 6.03 -0.52
CA ASP A 408 20.21 7.13 -1.41
C ASP A 408 20.05 6.73 -2.88
N VAL A 409 19.92 7.72 -3.75
CA VAL A 409 19.69 7.53 -5.18
C VAL A 409 20.95 7.82 -5.95
N ILE A 410 21.36 6.88 -6.80
CA ILE A 410 22.50 7.04 -7.70
C ILE A 410 22.01 7.04 -9.14
N GLU A 411 22.18 8.18 -9.82
CA GLU A 411 21.88 8.32 -11.23
C GLU A 411 22.99 7.66 -12.07
N ILE A 412 22.61 6.67 -12.89
CA ILE A 412 23.51 5.90 -13.73
C ILE A 412 23.45 6.47 -15.15
N PRO A 413 24.58 6.69 -15.81
CA PRO A 413 24.58 7.17 -17.18
C PRO A 413 23.94 6.12 -18.11
N THR A 414 23.29 6.58 -19.18
CA THR A 414 22.71 5.70 -20.21
C THR A 414 23.79 5.03 -21.05
N ASN A 415 23.52 3.80 -21.52
CA ASN A 415 24.42 3.06 -22.40
C ASN A 415 24.69 3.80 -23.73
N ARG A 416 23.64 4.43 -24.27
CA ARG A 416 23.74 5.33 -25.42
C ARG A 416 23.16 6.69 -25.06
N PRO A 417 23.68 7.82 -25.65
CA PRO A 417 23.15 9.14 -25.41
C PRO A 417 21.66 9.24 -25.75
N VAL A 418 20.87 9.90 -24.89
CA VAL A 418 19.47 10.21 -25.17
C VAL A 418 19.44 11.36 -26.19
N ILE A 419 18.90 11.12 -27.38
CA ILE A 419 18.74 12.12 -28.46
C ILE A 419 17.30 12.62 -28.61
N ARG A 420 16.38 12.15 -27.74
CA ARG A 420 15.00 12.62 -27.70
C ARG A 420 14.92 14.14 -27.47
N VAL A 421 14.02 14.79 -28.17
CA VAL A 421 13.74 16.22 -28.02
C VAL A 421 12.52 16.42 -27.13
N ASP A 422 12.74 16.98 -25.95
CA ASP A 422 11.66 17.37 -25.03
C ASP A 422 11.25 18.82 -25.31
N LYS A 423 10.08 19.00 -25.96
CA LYS A 423 9.53 20.34 -26.30
C LYS A 423 8.96 21.00 -25.05
N GLN A 424 8.88 22.33 -25.08
CA GLN A 424 8.22 23.11 -24.04
C GLN A 424 6.71 22.79 -24.00
N ASP A 425 6.12 22.97 -22.83
CA ASP A 425 4.69 22.79 -22.64
C ASP A 425 3.89 23.75 -23.53
N ALA A 426 2.86 23.21 -24.17
CA ALA A 426 1.91 23.98 -24.96
C ALA A 426 0.71 24.32 -24.07
N VAL A 427 0.53 25.61 -23.74
CA VAL A 427 -0.50 26.03 -22.79
C VAL A 427 -1.62 26.75 -23.52
N TYR A 428 -2.86 26.38 -23.18
CA TYR A 428 -4.10 26.91 -23.77
C TYR A 428 -5.03 27.45 -22.68
N LYS A 429 -5.97 28.31 -23.08
CA LYS A 429 -6.92 28.90 -22.15
C LYS A 429 -7.94 27.87 -21.64
N THR A 430 -8.51 27.06 -22.53
CA THR A 430 -9.59 26.11 -22.22
C THR A 430 -9.19 24.67 -22.53
N LYS A 431 -9.83 23.71 -21.86
CA LYS A 431 -9.68 22.26 -22.13
C LYS A 431 -10.05 21.93 -23.59
N LYS A 432 -11.06 22.59 -24.14
CA LYS A 432 -11.52 22.37 -25.51
C LYS A 432 -10.47 22.75 -26.55
N GLU A 433 -9.82 23.90 -26.39
CA GLU A 433 -8.71 24.36 -27.27
C GLU A 433 -7.52 23.39 -27.16
N LYS A 434 -7.17 22.98 -25.97
CA LYS A 434 -6.12 22.00 -25.69
C LYS A 434 -6.36 20.68 -26.43
N TYR A 435 -7.55 20.10 -26.32
CA TYR A 435 -7.85 18.83 -26.99
C TYR A 435 -7.84 18.95 -28.51
N HIS A 436 -8.28 20.09 -29.03
CA HIS A 436 -8.20 20.34 -30.48
C HIS A 436 -6.74 20.42 -30.96
N ALA A 437 -5.90 21.10 -30.21
CA ALA A 437 -4.47 21.17 -30.50
C ALA A 437 -3.77 19.79 -30.41
N VAL A 438 -4.13 18.96 -29.44
CA VAL A 438 -3.65 17.59 -29.33
C VAL A 438 -4.01 16.76 -30.57
N VAL A 439 -5.26 16.85 -31.03
CA VAL A 439 -5.73 16.12 -32.23
C VAL A 439 -4.99 16.58 -33.49
N GLU A 440 -4.78 17.87 -33.67
CA GLU A 440 -4.02 18.41 -34.82
C GLU A 440 -2.54 17.97 -34.78
N GLU A 441 -1.92 17.89 -33.60
CA GLU A 441 -0.55 17.43 -33.46
C GLU A 441 -0.43 15.90 -33.72
N VAL A 442 -1.43 15.10 -33.28
CA VAL A 442 -1.52 13.68 -33.63
C VAL A 442 -1.65 13.50 -35.13
N LYS A 443 -2.53 14.26 -35.77
CA LYS A 443 -2.75 14.23 -37.22
C LYS A 443 -1.49 14.56 -38.00
N ALA A 444 -0.76 15.60 -37.59
CA ALA A 444 0.49 16.03 -38.21
C ALA A 444 1.61 14.95 -38.07
N ALA A 445 1.68 14.27 -36.93
CA ALA A 445 2.65 13.20 -36.72
C ALA A 445 2.27 11.93 -37.50
N HIS A 446 0.99 11.53 -37.45
CA HIS A 446 0.48 10.37 -38.20
C HIS A 446 0.65 10.53 -39.71
N ALA A 447 0.45 11.73 -40.26
CA ALA A 447 0.68 12.04 -41.68
C ALA A 447 2.15 11.87 -42.12
N LYS A 448 3.11 11.97 -41.18
CA LYS A 448 4.55 11.69 -41.39
C LYS A 448 4.91 10.20 -41.19
N GLY A 449 3.95 9.35 -40.79
CA GLY A 449 4.23 7.98 -40.39
C GLY A 449 4.88 7.84 -39.00
N GLN A 450 4.96 8.91 -38.22
CA GLN A 450 5.55 8.91 -36.89
C GLN A 450 4.58 8.26 -35.91
N PRO A 451 4.98 7.22 -35.12
CA PRO A 451 4.13 6.65 -34.10
C PRO A 451 3.87 7.66 -32.96
N VAL A 452 2.64 7.68 -32.44
CA VAL A 452 2.21 8.61 -31.40
C VAL A 452 1.63 7.87 -30.21
N LEU A 453 2.12 8.22 -29.02
CA LEU A 453 1.55 7.81 -27.74
C LEU A 453 0.94 9.04 -27.05
N VAL A 454 -0.38 9.02 -26.87
CA VAL A 454 -1.12 10.04 -26.15
C VAL A 454 -1.38 9.59 -24.74
N GLY A 455 -0.73 10.24 -23.75
CA GLY A 455 -0.93 9.99 -22.32
C GLY A 455 -2.08 10.85 -21.79
N THR A 456 -3.05 10.21 -21.12
CA THR A 456 -4.20 10.89 -20.49
C THR A 456 -4.25 10.52 -18.99
N ILE A 457 -4.79 11.41 -18.16
CA ILE A 457 -4.91 11.16 -16.70
C ILE A 457 -6.16 10.32 -16.43
N THR A 458 -7.29 10.64 -17.06
CA THR A 458 -8.57 9.98 -16.81
C THR A 458 -9.08 9.21 -18.03
N ILE A 459 -9.96 8.26 -17.78
CA ILE A 459 -10.65 7.50 -18.82
C ILE A 459 -11.51 8.42 -19.69
N ASP A 460 -12.18 9.41 -19.10
CA ASP A 460 -13.05 10.37 -19.80
C ASP A 460 -12.28 11.20 -20.84
N VAL A 461 -11.08 11.68 -20.47
CA VAL A 461 -10.20 12.38 -21.41
C VAL A 461 -9.76 11.45 -22.54
N SER A 462 -9.43 10.21 -22.23
CA SER A 462 -9.08 9.18 -23.20
C SER A 462 -10.22 8.92 -24.19
N GLU A 463 -11.46 8.77 -23.71
CA GLU A 463 -12.66 8.56 -24.54
C GLU A 463 -12.99 9.81 -25.38
N THR A 464 -12.83 11.02 -24.80
CA THR A 464 -13.04 12.28 -25.50
C THR A 464 -12.07 12.44 -26.69
N ILE A 465 -10.78 12.23 -26.46
CA ILE A 465 -9.78 12.31 -27.52
C ILE A 465 -10.00 11.20 -28.56
N SER A 466 -10.33 10.00 -28.14
CA SER A 466 -10.69 8.89 -29.04
C SER A 466 -11.87 9.26 -29.94
N ALA A 467 -12.93 9.86 -29.39
CA ALA A 467 -14.08 10.30 -30.17
C ALA A 467 -13.71 11.40 -31.20
N MET A 468 -12.81 12.32 -30.82
CA MET A 468 -12.30 13.37 -31.71
C MET A 468 -11.46 12.77 -32.85
N LEU A 469 -10.52 11.86 -32.55
CA LEU A 469 -9.68 11.19 -33.56
C LEU A 469 -10.50 10.34 -34.54
N LYS A 470 -11.56 9.68 -34.05
CA LYS A 470 -12.51 8.96 -34.90
C LYS A 470 -13.24 9.85 -35.90
N ARG A 471 -13.59 11.07 -35.49
CA ARG A 471 -14.23 12.06 -36.38
C ARG A 471 -13.29 12.54 -37.48
N GLU A 472 -11.98 12.66 -37.18
CA GLU A 472 -10.94 12.97 -38.15
C GLU A 472 -10.49 11.78 -39.02
N GLY A 473 -11.07 10.56 -38.78
CA GLY A 473 -10.76 9.36 -39.55
C GLY A 473 -9.41 8.72 -39.21
N ILE A 474 -8.80 9.07 -38.08
CA ILE A 474 -7.51 8.52 -37.64
C ILE A 474 -7.75 7.20 -36.90
N GLN A 475 -7.17 6.11 -37.43
CA GLN A 475 -7.16 4.83 -36.74
C GLN A 475 -6.28 4.88 -35.51
N HIS A 476 -6.77 4.43 -34.38
CA HIS A 476 -6.03 4.45 -33.13
C HIS A 476 -6.50 3.33 -32.20
N THR A 477 -5.65 2.95 -31.26
CA THR A 477 -5.94 1.99 -30.21
C THR A 477 -6.01 2.70 -28.87
N VAL A 478 -6.99 2.33 -28.03
CA VAL A 478 -7.16 2.91 -26.69
C VAL A 478 -6.78 1.84 -25.66
N LEU A 479 -5.83 2.17 -24.83
CA LEU A 479 -5.37 1.37 -23.71
C LEU A 479 -5.85 2.01 -22.40
N ASN A 480 -6.90 1.46 -21.86
CA ASN A 480 -7.45 1.88 -20.57
C ASN A 480 -7.81 0.64 -19.73
N ALA A 481 -8.21 0.88 -18.50
CA ALA A 481 -8.56 -0.15 -17.53
C ALA A 481 -9.59 -1.22 -17.99
N LYS A 482 -10.27 -0.99 -19.10
CA LYS A 482 -11.26 -1.93 -19.64
C LYS A 482 -10.64 -3.09 -20.44
N PHE A 483 -9.34 -3.01 -20.81
CA PHE A 483 -8.67 -3.90 -21.77
C PHE A 483 -7.34 -4.50 -21.27
N HIS A 484 -7.28 -4.95 -20.03
CA HIS A 484 -6.06 -5.45 -19.39
C HIS A 484 -5.37 -6.63 -20.09
N GLU A 485 -6.16 -7.58 -20.59
CA GLU A 485 -5.61 -8.83 -21.15
C GLU A 485 -4.81 -8.59 -22.44
N LEU A 486 -5.08 -7.48 -23.14
CA LEU A 486 -4.45 -7.10 -24.40
C LEU A 486 -3.36 -6.02 -24.21
N GLU A 487 -3.10 -5.60 -22.99
CA GLU A 487 -2.20 -4.47 -22.70
C GLU A 487 -0.81 -4.65 -23.32
N ALA A 488 -0.19 -5.80 -23.13
CA ALA A 488 1.15 -6.08 -23.63
C ALA A 488 1.21 -6.08 -25.16
N GLU A 489 0.18 -6.60 -25.83
CA GLU A 489 0.11 -6.62 -27.29
C GLU A 489 -0.10 -5.21 -27.87
N ILE A 490 -0.97 -4.41 -27.24
CA ILE A 490 -1.22 -3.03 -27.65
C ILE A 490 0.02 -2.17 -27.50
N VAL A 491 0.74 -2.32 -26.38
CA VAL A 491 1.98 -1.59 -26.13
C VAL A 491 3.09 -2.02 -27.11
N ALA A 492 3.19 -3.29 -27.41
CA ALA A 492 4.15 -3.77 -28.43
C ALA A 492 3.86 -3.19 -29.81
N ALA A 493 2.60 -3.03 -30.18
CA ALA A 493 2.17 -2.44 -31.46
C ALA A 493 2.32 -0.91 -31.52
N ALA A 494 2.42 -0.22 -30.39
CA ALA A 494 2.49 1.24 -30.30
C ALA A 494 3.74 1.84 -30.94
N GLY A 495 4.79 1.06 -31.18
CA GLY A 495 6.03 1.49 -31.82
C GLY A 495 6.06 1.30 -33.33
N GLN A 496 5.01 0.78 -33.96
CA GLN A 496 4.94 0.56 -35.39
C GLN A 496 4.72 1.86 -36.17
N HIS A 497 5.17 1.90 -37.41
CA HIS A 497 5.01 3.05 -38.29
C HIS A 497 3.56 3.55 -38.36
N GLY A 498 3.36 4.84 -38.05
CA GLY A 498 2.07 5.49 -38.08
C GLY A 498 1.07 5.04 -37.02
N ALA A 499 1.45 4.20 -36.05
CA ALA A 499 0.57 3.78 -34.97
C ALA A 499 0.16 4.98 -34.08
N VAL A 500 -1.12 5.03 -33.68
CA VAL A 500 -1.62 6.01 -32.71
C VAL A 500 -2.22 5.24 -31.53
N THR A 501 -1.65 5.45 -30.36
CA THR A 501 -2.10 4.79 -29.13
C THR A 501 -2.47 5.85 -28.08
N ILE A 502 -3.66 5.74 -27.52
CA ILE A 502 -4.09 6.53 -26.36
C ILE A 502 -3.95 5.64 -25.14
N ALA A 503 -3.18 6.07 -24.15
CA ALA A 503 -2.98 5.29 -22.91
C ALA A 503 -3.31 6.15 -21.69
N THR A 504 -4.08 5.59 -20.75
CA THR A 504 -4.18 6.16 -19.41
C THR A 504 -2.90 5.92 -18.63
N ASN A 505 -2.63 6.75 -17.69
CA ASN A 505 -1.41 7.10 -16.98
C ASN A 505 -0.34 6.00 -16.81
N MET A 506 -0.67 4.84 -16.34
CA MET A 506 0.29 3.78 -16.02
C MET A 506 0.20 2.54 -16.93
N ALA A 507 -0.70 2.58 -17.90
CA ALA A 507 -0.87 1.47 -18.81
C ALA A 507 0.43 1.20 -19.60
N GLY A 508 0.85 -0.06 -19.64
CA GLY A 508 2.09 -0.48 -20.27
C GLY A 508 3.37 -0.22 -19.45
N ARG A 509 3.28 0.10 -18.15
CA ARG A 509 4.46 0.21 -17.28
C ARG A 509 5.20 -1.13 -17.21
N GLY A 510 6.53 -1.11 -17.25
CA GLY A 510 7.36 -2.32 -17.29
C GLY A 510 7.39 -3.02 -18.65
N THR A 511 6.63 -2.52 -19.65
CA THR A 511 6.66 -3.07 -21.02
C THR A 511 7.44 -2.12 -21.96
N ASP A 512 8.30 -2.71 -22.81
CA ASP A 512 9.11 -1.94 -23.73
C ASP A 512 8.37 -1.71 -25.07
N ILE A 513 8.41 -0.47 -25.57
CA ILE A 513 7.89 -0.10 -26.89
C ILE A 513 9.05 -0.20 -27.88
N LYS A 514 9.03 -1.22 -28.73
CA LYS A 514 10.05 -1.40 -29.77
C LYS A 514 9.63 -0.69 -31.05
N LEU A 515 10.52 0.15 -31.57
CA LEU A 515 10.29 0.87 -32.83
C LEU A 515 10.73 0.00 -34.01
N ASP A 516 9.91 -0.03 -35.06
CA ASP A 516 10.37 -0.53 -36.36
C ASP A 516 11.30 0.48 -37.04
N ASP A 517 11.98 0.08 -38.08
CA ASP A 517 12.97 0.94 -38.75
C ASP A 517 12.31 2.13 -39.45
N ASP A 518 11.13 1.95 -40.05
CA ASP A 518 10.35 3.02 -40.68
C ASP A 518 9.89 4.06 -39.65
N ALA A 519 9.51 3.63 -38.45
CA ALA A 519 9.16 4.54 -37.35
C ALA A 519 10.38 5.35 -36.86
N LYS A 520 11.59 4.76 -36.85
CA LYS A 520 12.82 5.48 -36.49
C LYS A 520 13.17 6.54 -37.54
N GLU A 521 13.02 6.23 -38.83
CA GLU A 521 13.22 7.17 -39.93
C GLU A 521 12.17 8.30 -39.90
N ALA A 522 10.92 8.02 -39.48
CA ALA A 522 9.87 9.02 -39.31
C ALA A 522 10.08 9.98 -38.12
N GLY A 523 11.12 9.77 -37.31
CA GLY A 523 11.47 10.59 -36.15
C GLY A 523 11.26 9.93 -34.80
N GLY A 524 10.97 8.61 -34.77
CA GLY A 524 10.75 7.82 -33.56
C GLY A 524 9.43 8.13 -32.85
N LEU A 525 9.24 7.57 -31.65
CA LEU A 525 8.00 7.71 -30.90
C LEU A 525 7.79 9.14 -30.45
N LYS A 526 6.62 9.69 -30.77
CA LYS A 526 6.15 10.98 -30.25
C LYS A 526 5.24 10.75 -29.05
N VAL A 527 5.61 11.32 -27.89
CA VAL A 527 4.82 11.28 -26.66
C VAL A 527 4.10 12.62 -26.47
N ILE A 528 2.79 12.57 -26.35
CA ILE A 528 1.92 13.70 -26.08
C ILE A 528 1.26 13.49 -24.72
N GLY A 529 1.58 14.33 -23.71
CA GLY A 529 0.86 14.38 -22.45
C GLY A 529 -0.31 15.36 -22.55
N THR A 530 -1.50 14.96 -22.20
CA THR A 530 -2.69 15.83 -22.28
C THR A 530 -2.87 16.73 -21.07
N GLU A 531 -2.16 16.44 -19.99
CA GLU A 531 -2.10 17.20 -18.74
C GLU A 531 -0.78 16.92 -18.03
N ARG A 532 -0.40 17.75 -17.06
CA ARG A 532 0.65 17.46 -16.11
C ARG A 532 0.08 16.63 -14.96
N HIS A 533 0.84 15.64 -14.54
CA HIS A 533 0.50 14.81 -13.38
C HIS A 533 0.82 15.51 -12.07
N GLU A 534 0.36 14.95 -10.95
CA GLU A 534 0.63 15.45 -9.60
C GLU A 534 2.13 15.40 -9.20
N SER A 535 2.94 14.66 -9.95
CA SER A 535 4.37 14.52 -9.72
C SER A 535 5.15 14.62 -11.02
N ARG A 536 6.25 15.39 -11.01
CA ARG A 536 7.21 15.48 -12.12
C ARG A 536 7.80 14.12 -12.49
N ARG A 537 7.87 13.24 -11.55
CA ARG A 537 8.34 11.86 -11.72
C ARG A 537 7.47 11.10 -12.73
N ILE A 538 6.15 11.17 -12.59
CA ILE A 538 5.19 10.53 -13.49
C ILE A 538 5.30 11.13 -14.90
N ASP A 539 5.43 12.44 -15.00
CA ASP A 539 5.69 13.12 -16.30
C ASP A 539 6.97 12.60 -16.97
N ASN A 540 8.05 12.42 -16.20
CA ASN A 540 9.30 11.89 -16.69
C ASN A 540 9.20 10.40 -17.10
N GLN A 541 8.38 9.60 -16.42
CA GLN A 541 8.08 8.23 -16.84
C GLN A 541 7.34 8.19 -18.18
N LEU A 542 6.38 9.09 -18.40
CA LEU A 542 5.68 9.20 -19.67
C LEU A 542 6.65 9.61 -20.78
N ARG A 543 7.47 10.66 -20.58
CA ARG A 543 8.53 11.05 -21.52
C ARG A 543 9.50 9.91 -21.81
N GLY A 544 9.87 9.13 -20.79
CA GLY A 544 10.78 8.01 -20.88
C GLY A 544 10.27 6.82 -21.72
N ARG A 545 9.03 6.86 -22.21
CA ARG A 545 8.55 5.88 -23.20
C ARG A 545 9.22 6.06 -24.55
N SER A 546 9.73 7.24 -24.86
CA SER A 546 10.41 7.61 -26.09
C SER A 546 11.90 7.85 -25.89
N GLY A 547 12.70 7.72 -26.94
CA GLY A 547 14.14 8.01 -26.92
C GLY A 547 14.97 6.99 -26.16
N ARG A 548 14.65 5.70 -26.26
CA ARG A 548 15.32 4.59 -25.58
C ARG A 548 16.53 4.12 -26.40
N GLN A 549 17.61 3.72 -25.74
CA GLN A 549 18.83 3.15 -26.34
C GLN A 549 19.36 3.94 -27.54
N GLY A 550 19.25 5.27 -27.51
CA GLY A 550 19.70 6.15 -28.59
C GLY A 550 18.74 6.27 -29.79
N ASP A 551 17.50 5.76 -29.67
CA ASP A 551 16.46 5.98 -30.68
C ASP A 551 16.02 7.44 -30.72
N PRO A 552 15.63 7.98 -31.88
CA PRO A 552 15.02 9.30 -31.97
C PRO A 552 13.65 9.34 -31.29
N GLY A 553 13.17 10.51 -30.96
CA GLY A 553 11.85 10.70 -30.39
C GLY A 553 11.56 12.12 -29.95
N GLU A 554 10.31 12.39 -29.62
CA GLU A 554 9.86 13.71 -29.19
C GLU A 554 8.89 13.55 -28.01
N SER A 555 8.87 14.54 -27.11
CA SER A 555 7.84 14.65 -26.08
C SER A 555 7.32 16.06 -25.94
N GLN A 556 6.00 16.22 -25.69
CA GLN A 556 5.38 17.51 -25.41
C GLN A 556 4.15 17.32 -24.52
N PHE A 557 3.96 18.24 -23.56
CA PHE A 557 2.74 18.32 -22.75
C PHE A 557 1.85 19.47 -23.23
N PHE A 558 0.55 19.20 -23.25
CA PHE A 558 -0.51 20.14 -23.58
C PHE A 558 -1.32 20.42 -22.32
N ILE A 559 -1.38 21.66 -21.90
CA ILE A 559 -1.93 22.08 -20.60
C ILE A 559 -3.02 23.11 -20.84
N SER A 560 -4.07 23.10 -20.02
CA SER A 560 -5.09 24.14 -19.96
C SER A 560 -5.06 24.84 -18.61
N LEU A 561 -5.47 26.10 -18.58
CA LEU A 561 -5.69 26.83 -17.33
C LEU A 561 -6.88 26.27 -16.53
N GLU A 562 -7.76 25.51 -17.18
CA GLU A 562 -8.90 24.82 -16.58
C GLU A 562 -8.54 23.42 -16.04
N ASP A 563 -7.29 22.97 -16.23
CA ASP A 563 -6.85 21.68 -15.67
C ASP A 563 -6.78 21.75 -14.14
N ASP A 564 -7.10 20.65 -13.47
CA ASP A 564 -7.22 20.61 -12.00
C ASP A 564 -5.94 21.06 -11.29
N LEU A 565 -4.78 20.73 -11.83
CA LEU A 565 -3.49 21.23 -11.35
C LEU A 565 -3.47 22.77 -11.29
N MET A 566 -3.95 23.42 -12.35
CA MET A 566 -3.93 24.88 -12.47
C MET A 566 -5.04 25.51 -11.63
N ARG A 567 -6.20 24.87 -11.56
CA ARG A 567 -7.36 25.32 -10.79
C ARG A 567 -7.09 25.29 -9.28
N LEU A 568 -6.53 24.16 -8.79
CA LEU A 568 -6.35 23.92 -7.34
C LEU A 568 -5.07 24.55 -6.78
N PHE A 569 -4.01 24.63 -7.57
CA PHE A 569 -2.68 25.03 -7.11
C PHE A 569 -2.09 26.22 -7.87
N GLY A 570 -2.75 26.68 -8.94
CA GLY A 570 -2.41 27.90 -9.66
C GLY A 570 -2.68 29.14 -8.78
N SER A 571 -1.84 30.18 -8.87
CA SER A 571 -2.13 31.41 -8.14
C SER A 571 -3.23 32.22 -8.85
N GLU A 572 -4.21 32.75 -8.08
CA GLU A 572 -5.24 33.68 -8.61
C GLU A 572 -4.64 34.82 -9.41
N LYS A 573 -3.49 35.35 -8.98
CA LYS A 573 -2.73 36.38 -9.71
C LYS A 573 -2.33 35.95 -11.12
N LEU A 574 -2.13 34.67 -11.38
CA LEU A 574 -1.86 34.14 -12.71
C LEU A 574 -3.11 34.19 -13.59
N MET A 575 -4.25 33.79 -13.06
CA MET A 575 -5.54 33.84 -13.76
C MET A 575 -5.90 35.28 -14.10
N ASP A 576 -5.70 36.23 -13.18
CA ASP A 576 -5.93 37.65 -13.41
C ASP A 576 -5.01 38.23 -14.48
N ILE A 577 -3.73 37.86 -14.52
CA ILE A 577 -2.80 38.26 -15.54
C ILE A 577 -3.25 37.76 -16.92
N PHE A 578 -3.73 36.52 -17.03
CA PHE A 578 -4.22 35.98 -18.30
C PHE A 578 -5.52 36.64 -18.77
N ASN A 579 -6.44 36.91 -17.86
CA ASN A 579 -7.65 37.64 -18.16
C ASN A 579 -7.34 39.05 -18.62
N THR A 580 -6.27 39.66 -18.11
CA THR A 580 -5.87 41.05 -18.44
C THR A 580 -5.08 41.11 -19.75
N LEU A 581 -4.31 40.05 -20.10
CA LEU A 581 -3.48 40.00 -21.30
C LEU A 581 -4.27 39.83 -22.62
N GLY A 582 -5.57 39.52 -22.55
CA GLY A 582 -6.44 39.46 -23.72
C GLY A 582 -5.97 38.43 -24.77
N VAL A 583 -5.48 37.29 -24.37
CA VAL A 583 -4.97 36.24 -25.29
C VAL A 583 -6.07 35.79 -26.26
N PRO A 584 -5.81 35.81 -27.59
CA PRO A 584 -6.77 35.31 -28.57
C PRO A 584 -7.14 33.85 -28.35
N GLU A 585 -8.35 33.43 -28.74
CA GLU A 585 -8.78 32.06 -28.72
C GLU A 585 -7.95 31.20 -29.70
N ASN A 586 -7.66 29.96 -29.33
CA ASN A 586 -6.89 28.95 -30.09
C ASN A 586 -5.39 29.29 -30.32
N GLU A 587 -4.80 30.26 -29.63
CA GLU A 587 -3.38 30.49 -29.67
C GLU A 587 -2.64 29.84 -28.49
N GLN A 588 -1.49 29.22 -28.80
CA GLN A 588 -0.58 28.69 -27.81
C GLN A 588 0.07 29.81 -27.00
N ILE A 589 -0.08 29.77 -25.70
CA ILE A 589 0.55 30.73 -24.80
C ILE A 589 1.96 30.24 -24.47
N GLN A 590 2.97 31.04 -24.94
CA GLN A 590 4.37 30.74 -24.61
C GLN A 590 4.92 31.85 -23.71
N HIS A 591 5.02 31.57 -22.41
CA HIS A 591 5.59 32.52 -21.47
C HIS A 591 6.39 31.84 -20.38
N LYS A 592 7.66 32.24 -20.15
CA LYS A 592 8.55 31.65 -19.14
C LYS A 592 7.99 31.70 -17.72
N MET A 593 7.18 32.73 -17.40
CA MET A 593 6.53 32.82 -16.08
C MET A 593 5.54 31.69 -15.86
N LEU A 594 4.88 31.20 -16.91
CA LEU A 594 3.89 30.12 -16.82
C LEU A 594 4.55 28.79 -16.50
N THR A 595 5.62 28.47 -17.22
CA THR A 595 6.42 27.23 -16.92
C THR A 595 6.92 27.25 -15.47
N SER A 596 7.41 28.41 -14.99
CA SER A 596 7.85 28.53 -13.59
C SER A 596 6.69 28.41 -12.58
N ALA A 597 5.50 28.83 -12.94
CA ALA A 597 4.32 28.70 -12.08
C ALA A 597 3.84 27.25 -11.99
N ILE A 598 3.81 26.53 -13.11
CA ILE A 598 3.49 25.12 -13.17
C ILE A 598 4.48 24.32 -12.34
N GLU A 599 5.79 24.58 -12.46
CA GLU A 599 6.82 23.92 -11.65
C GLU A 599 6.63 24.19 -10.15
N LYS A 600 6.27 25.40 -9.75
CA LYS A 600 5.99 25.72 -8.34
C LYS A 600 4.72 25.05 -7.83
N ALA A 601 3.69 24.96 -8.66
CA ALA A 601 2.47 24.23 -8.33
C ALA A 601 2.77 22.73 -8.09
N LEU A 602 3.51 22.10 -8.98
CA LEU A 602 3.95 20.71 -8.84
C LEU A 602 4.77 20.49 -7.56
N LEU A 603 5.75 21.36 -7.28
CA LEU A 603 6.55 21.28 -6.04
C LEU A 603 5.69 21.41 -4.79
N LYS A 604 4.62 22.22 -4.83
CA LYS A 604 3.69 22.36 -3.69
C LYS A 604 2.89 21.07 -3.48
N ILE A 605 2.41 20.45 -4.55
CA ILE A 605 1.68 19.18 -4.48
C ILE A 605 2.59 18.06 -3.99
N GLU A 606 3.79 17.93 -4.56
CA GLU A 606 4.78 16.95 -4.12
C GLU A 606 5.06 17.10 -2.61
N GLY A 607 5.22 18.36 -2.14
CA GLY A 607 5.41 18.66 -0.72
C GLY A 607 4.23 18.27 0.17
N ASN A 608 3.00 18.55 -0.27
CA ASN A 608 1.78 18.14 0.45
C ASN A 608 1.66 16.61 0.52
N ASN A 609 1.86 15.93 -0.62
CA ASN A 609 1.80 14.47 -0.69
C ASN A 609 2.87 13.81 0.21
N PHE A 610 4.09 14.38 0.24
CA PHE A 610 5.13 13.94 1.19
C PHE A 610 4.67 14.14 2.64
N GLY A 611 4.06 15.30 2.96
CA GLY A 611 3.51 15.56 4.29
C GLY A 611 2.48 14.53 4.73
N ILE A 612 1.55 14.16 3.82
CA ILE A 612 0.53 13.14 4.09
C ILE A 612 1.19 11.77 4.37
N ARG A 613 2.14 11.35 3.54
CA ARG A 613 2.85 10.07 3.75
C ARG A 613 3.66 10.06 5.04
N LYS A 614 4.31 11.18 5.37
CA LYS A 614 5.06 11.33 6.61
C LYS A 614 4.16 11.27 7.84
N ASN A 615 3.02 11.96 7.84
CA ASN A 615 2.04 11.88 8.91
C ASN A 615 1.51 10.45 9.08
N LEU A 616 1.16 9.78 7.98
CA LEU A 616 0.72 8.38 8.03
C LEU A 616 1.77 7.49 8.71
N LEU A 617 3.04 7.65 8.35
CA LEU A 617 4.13 6.90 8.96
C LEU A 617 4.31 7.23 10.45
N GLU A 618 4.26 8.50 10.85
CA GLU A 618 4.43 8.93 12.24
C GLU A 618 3.34 8.36 13.16
N TYR A 619 2.10 8.29 12.67
CA TYR A 619 1.00 7.63 13.39
C TYR A 619 1.14 6.10 13.40
N ASP A 620 1.48 5.47 12.25
CA ASP A 620 1.66 4.02 12.18
C ASP A 620 2.90 3.54 12.95
N GLN A 621 3.90 4.41 13.21
CA GLN A 621 5.07 4.03 14.00
C GLN A 621 4.67 3.60 15.43
N VAL A 622 3.69 4.27 16.03
CA VAL A 622 3.16 3.87 17.35
C VAL A 622 2.56 2.47 17.30
N MET A 623 1.73 2.22 16.28
CA MET A 623 1.15 0.90 16.06
C MET A 623 2.21 -0.15 15.69
N ASN A 624 3.27 0.25 14.99
CA ASN A 624 4.33 -0.67 14.59
C ASN A 624 5.13 -1.17 15.80
N ASP A 625 5.47 -0.27 16.73
CA ASP A 625 6.21 -0.64 17.95
C ASP A 625 5.38 -1.64 18.79
N GLN A 626 4.08 -1.41 18.93
CA GLN A 626 3.16 -2.30 19.63
C GLN A 626 2.97 -3.64 18.88
N ARG A 627 2.87 -3.59 17.55
CA ARG A 627 2.75 -4.77 16.67
C ARG A 627 3.97 -5.69 16.82
N GLU A 628 5.17 -5.15 16.88
CA GLU A 628 6.38 -5.93 17.04
C GLU A 628 6.38 -6.72 18.35
N ILE A 629 5.94 -6.11 19.44
CA ILE A 629 5.82 -6.78 20.75
C ILE A 629 4.81 -7.93 20.66
N ILE A 630 3.62 -7.68 20.15
CA ILE A 630 2.55 -8.68 20.08
C ILE A 630 2.92 -9.82 19.11
N TYR A 631 3.49 -9.50 17.95
CA TYR A 631 3.86 -10.54 16.98
C TYR A 631 5.05 -11.38 17.47
N ALA A 632 5.98 -10.80 18.22
CA ALA A 632 7.07 -11.55 18.85
C ALA A 632 6.54 -12.54 19.90
N GLU A 633 5.66 -12.10 20.79
CA GLU A 633 5.02 -12.98 21.78
C GLU A 633 4.20 -14.11 21.11
N ARG A 634 3.43 -13.74 20.08
CA ARG A 634 2.67 -14.68 19.28
C ARG A 634 3.55 -15.75 18.62
N MET A 635 4.68 -15.33 18.06
CA MET A 635 5.64 -16.24 17.42
C MET A 635 6.29 -17.21 18.41
N ARG A 636 6.54 -16.79 19.65
CA ARG A 636 7.02 -17.68 20.72
C ARG A 636 6.02 -18.81 21.00
N VAL A 637 4.74 -18.47 21.06
CA VAL A 637 3.65 -19.45 21.24
C VAL A 637 3.56 -20.40 20.05
N LEU A 638 3.66 -19.89 18.82
CA LEU A 638 3.63 -20.69 17.59
C LEU A 638 4.84 -21.63 17.47
N ASN A 639 6.01 -21.21 17.95
CA ASN A 639 7.22 -22.04 17.97
C ASN A 639 7.14 -23.18 19.01
N GLY A 640 6.07 -23.25 19.80
CA GLY A 640 5.87 -24.31 20.77
C GLY A 640 6.69 -24.11 22.04
N GLU A 641 7.13 -22.88 22.36
CA GLU A 641 7.82 -22.59 23.61
C GLU A 641 6.94 -22.98 24.80
N ASN A 642 7.58 -23.40 25.89
CA ASN A 642 6.88 -23.66 27.14
C ASN A 642 6.49 -22.32 27.78
N MET A 643 5.18 -22.05 27.79
CA MET A 643 4.64 -20.80 28.33
C MET A 643 4.38 -20.81 29.83
N ARG A 644 4.67 -21.91 30.54
CA ARG A 644 4.36 -22.09 31.98
C ARG A 644 4.89 -20.94 32.83
N ASP A 645 6.15 -20.57 32.63
CA ASP A 645 6.77 -19.49 33.42
C ASP A 645 6.13 -18.10 33.13
N VAL A 646 5.74 -17.89 31.89
CA VAL A 646 5.03 -16.66 31.47
C VAL A 646 3.66 -16.61 32.16
N ILE A 647 2.93 -17.72 32.17
CA ILE A 647 1.62 -17.81 32.81
C ILE A 647 1.75 -17.66 34.33
N PHE A 648 2.74 -18.26 34.97
CA PHE A 648 2.99 -18.03 36.39
C PHE A 648 3.23 -16.56 36.71
N LYS A 649 4.00 -15.89 35.85
CA LYS A 649 4.18 -14.46 35.99
C LYS A 649 2.86 -13.70 35.86
N MET A 650 2.03 -14.02 34.87
CA MET A 650 0.70 -13.42 34.71
C MET A 650 -0.18 -13.62 35.95
N ILE A 651 -0.19 -14.81 36.50
CA ILE A 651 -0.95 -15.15 37.74
C ILE A 651 -0.43 -14.28 38.90
N THR A 652 0.90 -14.25 39.08
CA THR A 652 1.49 -13.51 40.22
C THR A 652 1.31 -12.01 40.10
N ASP A 653 1.47 -11.45 38.87
CA ASP A 653 1.27 -10.03 38.62
C ASP A 653 -0.22 -9.64 38.82
N ARG A 654 -1.15 -10.52 38.42
CA ARG A 654 -2.59 -10.26 38.61
C ARG A 654 -3.01 -10.30 40.09
N VAL A 655 -2.50 -11.26 40.88
CA VAL A 655 -2.72 -11.27 42.33
C VAL A 655 -2.17 -10.00 42.96
N GLU A 656 -0.98 -9.55 42.59
CA GLU A 656 -0.41 -8.29 43.10
C GLU A 656 -1.30 -7.09 42.78
N SER A 657 -1.74 -6.98 41.51
CA SER A 657 -2.60 -5.88 41.05
C SER A 657 -3.93 -5.85 41.83
N CYS A 658 -4.61 -7.00 42.03
CA CYS A 658 -5.84 -7.03 42.82
C CYS A 658 -5.63 -6.59 44.26
N VAL A 659 -4.53 -7.02 44.88
CA VAL A 659 -4.22 -6.60 46.25
C VAL A 659 -3.90 -5.11 46.31
N ASP A 660 -3.12 -4.57 45.35
CA ASP A 660 -2.75 -3.15 45.34
C ASP A 660 -3.97 -2.23 45.06
N THR A 661 -4.94 -2.71 44.32
CA THR A 661 -6.19 -1.95 44.06
C THR A 661 -7.03 -1.83 45.32
N CYS A 662 -7.21 -2.91 46.10
CA CYS A 662 -8.10 -2.94 47.25
C CYS A 662 -7.41 -2.58 48.60
N ILE A 663 -6.09 -2.81 48.67
CA ILE A 663 -5.35 -2.68 49.94
C ILE A 663 -4.12 -1.79 49.77
N SER A 664 -4.24 -0.53 50.12
CA SER A 664 -3.08 0.37 50.16
C SER A 664 -2.07 -0.07 51.25
N SER A 665 -0.80 0.03 50.93
CA SER A 665 0.31 -0.27 51.84
C SER A 665 0.35 0.63 53.10
N GLU A 666 -0.39 1.73 53.09
CA GLU A 666 -0.42 2.72 54.17
C GLU A 666 -1.61 2.51 55.13
N LEU A 667 -2.60 1.65 54.76
CA LEU A 667 -3.77 1.39 55.55
C LEU A 667 -3.50 0.34 56.63
N PRO A 668 -4.02 0.54 57.90
CA PRO A 668 -3.99 -0.50 58.91
C PRO A 668 -4.88 -1.67 58.49
N LYS A 669 -4.56 -2.89 59.02
CA LYS A 669 -5.21 -4.13 58.63
C LYS A 669 -6.72 -4.13 58.84
N GLU A 670 -7.19 -3.41 59.85
CA GLU A 670 -8.60 -3.28 60.26
C GLU A 670 -9.44 -2.52 59.20
N GLU A 671 -8.76 -1.74 58.32
CA GLU A 671 -9.39 -0.96 57.28
C GLU A 671 -9.27 -1.59 55.88
N TRP A 672 -8.74 -2.84 55.79
CA TRP A 672 -8.63 -3.54 54.53
C TRP A 672 -9.99 -4.01 54.01
N ASP A 673 -10.35 -3.66 52.78
CA ASP A 673 -11.58 -4.13 52.16
C ASP A 673 -11.39 -5.56 51.60
N LEU A 674 -11.65 -6.55 52.45
CA LEU A 674 -11.56 -7.97 52.06
C LEU A 674 -12.72 -8.38 51.15
N ASN A 675 -13.85 -7.70 51.20
CA ASN A 675 -15.00 -8.06 50.35
C ASN A 675 -14.74 -7.70 48.91
N GLU A 676 -14.22 -6.49 48.65
CA GLU A 676 -13.83 -6.05 47.33
C GLU A 676 -12.69 -6.93 46.80
N LEU A 677 -11.64 -7.19 47.58
CA LEU A 677 -10.54 -8.04 47.20
C LEU A 677 -11.02 -9.46 46.84
N ASN A 678 -11.89 -10.06 47.63
CA ASN A 678 -12.42 -11.40 47.38
C ASN A 678 -13.26 -11.40 46.09
N GLN A 679 -14.07 -10.38 45.86
CA GLN A 679 -14.85 -10.28 44.61
C GLN A 679 -13.95 -10.22 43.41
N LEU A 680 -12.94 -9.33 43.38
CA LEU A 680 -12.00 -9.20 42.27
C LEU A 680 -11.16 -10.45 42.02
N LEU A 681 -10.70 -11.11 43.10
CA LEU A 681 -9.89 -12.34 42.97
C LEU A 681 -10.72 -13.52 42.50
N THR A 682 -11.90 -13.77 43.07
CA THR A 682 -12.71 -14.96 42.74
C THR A 682 -13.29 -14.93 41.35
N ASP A 683 -13.49 -13.74 40.75
CA ASP A 683 -13.92 -13.58 39.36
C ASP A 683 -12.85 -14.07 38.37
N ILE A 684 -11.57 -13.97 38.76
CA ILE A 684 -10.43 -14.29 37.88
C ILE A 684 -9.83 -15.64 38.23
N ILE A 685 -9.51 -15.85 39.53
CA ILE A 685 -8.89 -17.06 40.07
C ILE A 685 -9.86 -17.61 41.14
N PRO A 686 -10.36 -18.86 41.01
CA PRO A 686 -11.31 -19.45 41.97
C PRO A 686 -10.61 -19.84 43.25
N LEU A 687 -10.05 -18.86 43.97
CA LEU A 687 -9.41 -19.05 45.26
C LEU A 687 -10.45 -19.13 46.38
N GLU A 688 -10.10 -19.81 47.47
CA GLU A 688 -10.88 -19.70 48.71
C GLU A 688 -10.84 -18.24 49.20
N PRO A 689 -12.00 -17.66 49.59
CA PRO A 689 -12.04 -16.28 50.04
C PRO A 689 -11.09 -16.01 51.18
N VAL A 690 -10.39 -14.87 51.11
CA VAL A 690 -9.52 -14.38 52.18
C VAL A 690 -10.38 -14.11 53.42
N ASN A 691 -10.03 -14.66 54.56
CA ASN A 691 -10.75 -14.52 55.79
C ASN A 691 -9.90 -13.83 56.86
N ALA A 692 -10.51 -13.51 58.01
CA ALA A 692 -9.85 -12.82 59.13
C ALA A 692 -8.61 -13.59 59.64
N ALA A 693 -8.65 -14.92 59.64
CA ALA A 693 -7.51 -15.74 60.09
C ALA A 693 -6.28 -15.59 59.12
N ASP A 694 -6.54 -15.39 57.84
CA ASP A 694 -5.49 -15.13 56.87
C ASP A 694 -4.82 -13.75 57.13
N VAL A 695 -5.63 -12.72 57.45
CA VAL A 695 -5.16 -11.38 57.80
C VAL A 695 -4.35 -11.39 59.08
N ASP A 696 -4.79 -12.16 60.08
CA ASP A 696 -4.04 -12.30 61.33
C ASP A 696 -2.71 -13.01 61.15
N SER A 697 -2.59 -13.92 60.19
CA SER A 697 -1.36 -14.67 59.88
C SER A 697 -0.27 -13.87 59.22
N VAL A 698 -0.60 -12.75 58.57
CA VAL A 698 0.33 -11.89 57.81
C VAL A 698 0.61 -10.58 58.54
N LYS A 699 1.79 -9.97 58.35
CA LYS A 699 2.15 -8.71 59.03
C LYS A 699 1.78 -7.47 58.22
N ASN A 700 1.80 -7.55 56.90
CA ASN A 700 1.56 -6.44 55.98
C ASN A 700 1.00 -6.95 54.63
N ASN A 701 0.67 -6.05 53.74
CA ASN A 701 0.15 -6.38 52.38
C ASN A 701 1.13 -7.20 51.55
N LYS A 702 2.46 -7.08 51.76
CA LYS A 702 3.46 -7.87 51.04
C LYS A 702 3.41 -9.35 51.40
N GLU A 703 3.21 -9.66 52.71
CA GLU A 703 3.03 -11.03 53.16
C GLU A 703 1.70 -11.60 52.67
N LEU A 704 0.66 -10.79 52.62
CA LEU A 704 -0.63 -11.20 52.03
C LEU A 704 -0.48 -11.52 50.55
N LYS A 705 0.19 -10.66 49.77
CA LYS A 705 0.51 -10.94 48.37
C LYS A 705 1.23 -12.28 48.21
N HIS A 706 2.26 -12.51 49.02
CA HIS A 706 3.02 -13.77 48.97
C HIS A 706 2.13 -14.98 49.25
N LEU A 707 1.29 -14.93 50.30
CA LEU A 707 0.36 -15.98 50.63
C LEU A 707 -0.63 -16.29 49.50
N LEU A 708 -1.22 -15.24 48.90
CA LEU A 708 -2.17 -15.38 47.79
C LEU A 708 -1.54 -15.89 46.53
N LYS A 709 -0.30 -15.42 46.20
CA LYS A 709 0.47 -15.96 45.08
C LYS A 709 0.75 -17.47 45.24
N GLU A 710 1.19 -17.89 46.43
CA GLU A 710 1.43 -19.33 46.70
C GLU A 710 0.13 -20.16 46.53
N ARG A 711 -1.01 -19.65 47.04
CA ARG A 711 -2.29 -20.32 46.88
C ARG A 711 -2.69 -20.39 45.39
N ALA A 712 -2.55 -19.31 44.64
CA ALA A 712 -2.86 -19.28 43.21
C ALA A 712 -1.99 -20.26 42.43
N VAL A 713 -0.67 -20.25 42.65
CA VAL A 713 0.24 -21.19 41.99
C VAL A 713 -0.09 -22.65 42.30
N LYS A 714 -0.33 -22.96 43.55
CA LYS A 714 -0.73 -24.31 43.98
C LYS A 714 -2.05 -24.80 43.34
N LEU A 715 -3.02 -23.88 43.23
CA LEU A 715 -4.27 -24.17 42.54
C LEU A 715 -4.06 -24.42 41.04
N TYR A 716 -3.16 -23.70 40.42
CA TYR A 716 -2.79 -23.90 39.01
C TYR A 716 -2.07 -25.23 38.79
N GLU A 717 -1.13 -25.58 39.66
CA GLU A 717 -0.43 -26.88 39.65
C GLU A 717 -1.42 -28.08 39.90
N ALA A 718 -2.38 -27.88 40.77
CA ALA A 718 -3.46 -28.85 40.94
C ALA A 718 -4.29 -29.04 39.67
N LYS A 719 -4.63 -27.94 38.99
CA LYS A 719 -5.32 -27.94 37.71
C LYS A 719 -4.54 -28.65 36.61
N GLU A 720 -3.21 -28.46 36.57
CA GLU A 720 -2.31 -29.13 35.64
C GLU A 720 -2.38 -30.68 35.82
N THR A 721 -2.53 -31.17 37.04
CA THR A 721 -2.63 -32.62 37.34
C THR A 721 -3.98 -33.26 36.96
N GLU A 722 -5.02 -32.45 36.65
CA GLU A 722 -6.29 -32.98 36.15
C GLU A 722 -6.17 -33.51 34.69
N PHE A 723 -5.15 -33.14 33.98
CA PHE A 723 -4.93 -33.55 32.59
C PHE A 723 -4.10 -34.85 32.53
N PRO A 724 -4.50 -35.84 31.70
CA PRO A 724 -3.82 -37.13 31.60
C PRO A 724 -2.37 -37.03 31.14
N GLU A 725 -2.07 -36.10 30.27
CA GLU A 725 -0.74 -35.84 29.71
C GLU A 725 -0.35 -34.39 29.91
N PRO A 726 0.84 -34.10 30.44
CA PRO A 726 1.30 -32.71 30.65
C PRO A 726 1.33 -31.87 29.37
N GLU A 727 1.63 -32.49 28.22
CA GLU A 727 1.69 -31.78 26.92
C GLU A 727 0.32 -31.30 26.47
N GLN A 728 -0.78 -31.97 26.83
CA GLN A 728 -2.14 -31.48 26.51
C GLN A 728 -2.44 -30.19 27.26
N PHE A 729 -1.95 -30.04 28.48
CA PHE A 729 -2.10 -28.79 29.22
C PHE A 729 -1.23 -27.68 28.64
N ARG A 730 0.00 -28.02 28.23
CA ARG A 730 0.88 -27.06 27.50
C ARG A 730 0.23 -26.58 26.19
N GLU A 731 -0.40 -27.47 25.43
CA GLU A 731 -1.14 -27.06 24.22
C GLU A 731 -2.36 -26.24 24.56
N LEU A 732 -3.08 -26.52 25.63
CA LEU A 732 -4.18 -25.68 26.11
C LEU A 732 -3.72 -24.27 26.45
N GLU A 733 -2.59 -24.13 27.15
CA GLU A 733 -1.98 -22.84 27.45
C GLU A 733 -1.72 -22.05 26.16
N ARG A 734 -1.12 -22.69 25.16
CA ARG A 734 -0.85 -22.09 23.84
C ARG A 734 -2.12 -21.67 23.11
N VAL A 735 -3.15 -22.52 23.09
CA VAL A 735 -4.44 -22.25 22.45
C VAL A 735 -5.15 -21.06 23.09
N VAL A 736 -5.23 -21.05 24.42
CA VAL A 736 -5.89 -19.98 25.17
C VAL A 736 -5.15 -18.67 24.95
N LEU A 737 -3.82 -18.67 25.07
CA LEU A 737 -3.01 -17.47 24.93
C LEU A 737 -3.11 -16.88 23.51
N LEU A 738 -3.02 -17.70 22.47
CA LEU A 738 -3.20 -17.25 21.09
C LEU A 738 -4.59 -16.63 20.87
N LYS A 739 -5.65 -17.31 21.35
CA LYS A 739 -7.02 -16.84 21.18
C LYS A 739 -7.27 -15.50 21.85
N VAL A 740 -6.73 -15.31 23.05
CA VAL A 740 -6.86 -14.06 23.81
C VAL A 740 -6.05 -12.94 23.15
N ILE A 741 -4.79 -13.20 22.80
CA ILE A 741 -3.92 -12.23 22.13
C ILE A 741 -4.58 -11.76 20.82
N ASP A 742 -5.00 -12.68 19.96
CA ASP A 742 -5.57 -12.34 18.66
C ASP A 742 -6.83 -11.49 18.80
N ARG A 743 -7.71 -11.84 19.74
CA ARG A 743 -8.94 -11.09 20.00
C ARG A 743 -8.65 -9.67 20.48
N LYS A 744 -7.83 -9.53 21.53
CA LYS A 744 -7.53 -8.24 22.14
C LYS A 744 -6.74 -7.34 21.19
N TRP A 745 -5.83 -7.92 20.42
CA TRP A 745 -5.08 -7.17 19.42
C TRP A 745 -5.96 -6.63 18.29
N MET A 746 -6.90 -7.42 17.78
CA MET A 746 -7.87 -6.95 16.78
C MET A 746 -8.79 -5.85 17.32
N ASP A 747 -9.20 -5.95 18.59
CA ASP A 747 -10.00 -4.89 19.22
C ASP A 747 -9.17 -3.62 19.38
N HIS A 748 -7.91 -3.75 19.82
CA HIS A 748 -6.99 -2.63 19.98
C HIS A 748 -6.67 -1.88 18.66
N ILE A 749 -6.49 -2.61 17.55
CA ILE A 749 -6.32 -1.97 16.22
C ILE A 749 -7.52 -1.05 15.92
N ASP A 750 -8.74 -1.54 16.17
CA ASP A 750 -9.96 -0.77 15.92
C ASP A 750 -10.04 0.46 16.83
N ASP A 751 -9.74 0.30 18.13
CA ASP A 751 -9.72 1.39 19.10
C ASP A 751 -8.68 2.46 18.75
N MET A 752 -7.50 2.07 18.30
CA MET A 752 -6.45 2.99 17.87
C MET A 752 -6.81 3.71 16.56
N ASP A 753 -7.53 3.07 15.64
CA ASP A 753 -8.05 3.73 14.44
C ASP A 753 -9.12 4.78 14.82
N GLN A 754 -10.02 4.48 15.77
CA GLN A 754 -10.98 5.44 16.28
C GLN A 754 -10.31 6.62 16.99
N LEU A 755 -9.30 6.36 17.83
CA LEU A 755 -8.49 7.39 18.47
C LEU A 755 -7.87 8.34 17.44
N ARG A 756 -7.28 7.79 16.37
CA ARG A 756 -6.65 8.57 15.29
C ARG A 756 -7.62 9.53 14.61
N GLN A 757 -8.88 9.11 14.41
CA GLN A 757 -9.91 9.94 13.79
C GLN A 757 -10.32 11.11 14.69
N GLY A 758 -10.38 10.90 16.02
CA GLY A 758 -10.80 11.90 16.98
C GLY A 758 -9.70 12.86 17.44
N ILE A 759 -8.43 12.42 17.40
CA ILE A 759 -7.33 13.13 18.04
C ILE A 759 -7.01 14.48 17.39
N GLY A 760 -7.36 14.68 16.11
CA GLY A 760 -7.16 15.95 15.41
C GLY A 760 -7.84 17.15 16.07
N LEU A 761 -8.92 16.93 16.81
CA LEU A 761 -9.63 17.97 17.57
C LEU A 761 -8.78 18.57 18.71
N GLN A 762 -7.77 17.86 19.20
CA GLN A 762 -6.85 18.35 20.24
C GLN A 762 -6.01 19.55 19.76
N ALA A 763 -5.84 19.71 18.44
CA ALA A 763 -5.17 20.88 17.88
C ALA A 763 -5.87 22.21 18.24
N TYR A 764 -7.20 22.23 18.41
CA TYR A 764 -7.93 23.41 18.86
C TYR A 764 -7.58 23.79 20.31
N GLY A 765 -7.20 22.80 21.13
CA GLY A 765 -6.67 22.99 22.49
C GLY A 765 -5.19 23.34 22.55
N GLN A 766 -4.54 23.66 21.42
CA GLN A 766 -3.10 23.95 21.28
C GLN A 766 -2.20 22.79 21.74
N ARG A 767 -2.71 21.55 21.69
CA ARG A 767 -1.94 20.34 21.94
C ARG A 767 -1.51 19.72 20.61
N ASP A 768 -0.33 19.13 20.58
CA ASP A 768 0.14 18.41 19.39
C ASP A 768 -0.62 17.06 19.28
N PRO A 769 -1.45 16.87 18.23
CA PRO A 769 -2.25 15.65 18.09
C PRO A 769 -1.41 14.37 18.07
N LEU A 770 -0.20 14.41 17.52
CA LEU A 770 0.68 13.24 17.48
C LEU A 770 1.20 12.86 18.87
N VAL A 771 1.52 13.85 19.70
CA VAL A 771 1.98 13.60 21.07
C VAL A 771 0.84 13.02 21.92
N GLU A 772 -0.37 13.61 21.82
CA GLU A 772 -1.55 13.09 22.51
C GLU A 772 -1.91 11.66 22.04
N TYR A 773 -1.79 11.39 20.73
CA TYR A 773 -2.00 10.05 20.19
C TYR A 773 -0.98 9.03 20.75
N LYS A 774 0.29 9.40 20.87
CA LYS A 774 1.31 8.55 21.46
C LYS A 774 1.02 8.24 22.92
N MET A 775 0.64 9.25 23.70
CA MET A 775 0.33 9.08 25.13
C MET A 775 -0.90 8.17 25.33
N ALA A 776 -2.01 8.52 24.69
CA ALA A 776 -3.24 7.73 24.79
C ALA A 776 -3.05 6.30 24.25
N GLY A 777 -2.32 6.15 23.13
CA GLY A 777 -2.03 4.84 22.55
C GLY A 777 -1.14 3.97 23.43
N PHE A 778 -0.23 4.57 24.22
CA PHE A 778 0.57 3.84 25.20
C PHE A 778 -0.31 3.33 26.35
N ASP A 779 -1.15 4.20 26.91
CA ASP A 779 -2.07 3.83 28.00
C ASP A 779 -3.04 2.72 27.57
N MET A 780 -3.62 2.84 26.35
CA MET A 780 -4.51 1.81 25.79
C MET A 780 -3.80 0.48 25.54
N PHE A 781 -2.52 0.51 25.17
CA PHE A 781 -1.72 -0.71 24.97
C PHE A 781 -1.43 -1.39 26.30
N ASP A 782 -1.07 -0.66 27.33
CA ASP A 782 -0.84 -1.20 28.68
C ASP A 782 -2.13 -1.84 29.23
N ASP A 783 -3.28 -1.18 29.05
CA ASP A 783 -4.59 -1.72 29.42
C ASP A 783 -4.89 -3.02 28.64
N MET A 784 -4.58 -3.05 27.35
CA MET A 784 -4.76 -4.26 26.54
C MET A 784 -3.89 -5.42 27.06
N ILE A 785 -2.61 -5.17 27.38
CA ILE A 785 -1.72 -6.19 27.95
C ILE A 785 -2.25 -6.70 29.30
N ALA A 786 -2.72 -5.81 30.17
CA ALA A 786 -3.35 -6.19 31.43
C ALA A 786 -4.60 -7.07 31.21
N ASN A 787 -5.42 -6.71 30.22
CA ASN A 787 -6.60 -7.49 29.84
C ASN A 787 -6.24 -8.85 29.21
N ILE A 788 -5.14 -8.96 28.45
CA ILE A 788 -4.64 -10.26 27.94
C ILE A 788 -4.23 -11.16 29.11
N GLN A 789 -3.53 -10.62 30.09
CA GLN A 789 -3.12 -11.37 31.28
C GLN A 789 -4.33 -11.87 32.07
N GLU A 790 -5.29 -10.99 32.34
CA GLU A 790 -6.51 -11.30 33.09
C GLU A 790 -7.35 -12.38 32.39
N ASP A 791 -7.68 -12.18 31.11
CA ASP A 791 -8.51 -13.12 30.36
C ASP A 791 -7.82 -14.48 30.18
N THR A 792 -6.49 -14.49 29.99
CA THR A 792 -5.71 -15.73 29.92
C THR A 792 -5.77 -16.49 31.22
N VAL A 793 -5.50 -15.82 32.35
CA VAL A 793 -5.56 -16.44 33.70
C VAL A 793 -6.98 -16.93 33.99
N ARG A 794 -7.99 -16.10 33.76
CA ARG A 794 -9.40 -16.46 33.97
C ARG A 794 -9.78 -17.72 33.19
N LEU A 795 -9.46 -17.79 31.91
CA LEU A 795 -9.81 -18.91 31.05
C LEU A 795 -9.09 -20.19 31.49
N LEU A 796 -7.80 -20.14 31.83
CA LEU A 796 -7.01 -21.30 32.22
C LEU A 796 -7.51 -21.91 33.52
N TYR A 797 -7.97 -21.11 34.49
CA TYR A 797 -8.54 -21.66 35.74
C TYR A 797 -9.96 -22.21 35.57
N HIS A 798 -10.76 -21.71 34.66
CA HIS A 798 -12.17 -22.11 34.49
C HIS A 798 -12.42 -23.17 33.42
N VAL A 799 -11.41 -23.51 32.61
CA VAL A 799 -11.54 -24.57 31.59
C VAL A 799 -11.86 -25.92 32.23
N LYS A 800 -12.90 -26.60 31.70
CA LYS A 800 -13.25 -28.01 32.04
C LYS A 800 -12.98 -28.90 30.83
N ILE A 801 -12.51 -30.14 31.12
CA ILE A 801 -12.17 -31.11 30.07
C ILE A 801 -13.48 -31.72 29.57
N GLU A 802 -13.99 -31.27 28.43
CA GLU A 802 -15.13 -31.90 27.76
C GLU A 802 -14.84 -32.35 26.31
N GLN A 803 -13.79 -31.85 25.64
CA GLN A 803 -13.48 -32.16 24.24
C GLN A 803 -11.98 -32.05 23.91
N LYS A 804 -11.56 -32.58 22.73
CA LYS A 804 -10.23 -32.35 22.18
C LYS A 804 -9.96 -30.84 22.07
N VAL A 805 -8.81 -30.42 22.57
CA VAL A 805 -8.34 -29.05 22.45
C VAL A 805 -7.87 -28.83 21.03
N GLU A 806 -8.61 -28.05 20.27
CA GLU A 806 -8.25 -27.64 18.89
C GLU A 806 -8.15 -26.11 18.81
N ARG A 807 -7.20 -25.63 18.03
CA ARG A 807 -7.04 -24.19 17.79
C ARG A 807 -8.12 -23.71 16.82
N GLU A 808 -8.81 -22.63 17.18
CA GLU A 808 -9.79 -21.97 16.31
C GLU A 808 -9.32 -20.57 15.94
N GLN A 809 -9.52 -20.21 14.69
CA GLN A 809 -9.25 -18.85 14.22
C GLN A 809 -10.33 -17.90 14.74
N VAL A 810 -9.93 -16.83 15.42
CA VAL A 810 -10.84 -15.87 16.08
C VAL A 810 -11.68 -15.10 15.07
N ALA A 811 -11.13 -14.80 13.88
CA ALA A 811 -11.84 -14.08 12.83
C ALA A 811 -11.55 -14.70 11.46
N LYS A 812 -12.56 -14.66 10.58
CA LYS A 812 -12.41 -15.06 9.18
C LYS A 812 -12.09 -13.84 8.35
N VAL A 813 -10.99 -13.91 7.61
CA VAL A 813 -10.64 -12.89 6.61
C VAL A 813 -11.74 -12.86 5.55
N THR A 814 -12.27 -11.68 5.26
CA THR A 814 -13.30 -11.48 4.23
C THR A 814 -12.78 -10.74 3.00
N GLY A 815 -11.62 -10.09 3.11
CA GLY A 815 -10.98 -9.41 2.00
C GLY A 815 -9.73 -8.66 2.42
N THR A 816 -9.00 -8.18 1.44
CA THR A 816 -7.87 -7.27 1.59
C THR A 816 -8.18 -5.97 0.86
N ASN A 817 -7.60 -4.86 1.28
CA ASN A 817 -7.85 -3.55 0.65
C ASN A 817 -7.16 -3.39 -0.72
N LYS A 818 -6.35 -4.36 -1.13
CA LYS A 818 -5.60 -4.34 -2.40
C LYS A 818 -5.75 -5.64 -3.22
N ASP A 819 -6.85 -6.37 -3.06
CA ASP A 819 -7.10 -7.59 -3.84
C ASP A 819 -7.26 -7.28 -5.34
N GLU A 820 -6.31 -7.72 -6.14
CA GLU A 820 -6.32 -7.62 -7.61
C GLU A 820 -7.13 -8.74 -8.31
N THR A 821 -7.71 -9.67 -7.54
CA THR A 821 -8.37 -10.87 -8.04
C THR A 821 -9.84 -10.72 -8.40
N ALA A 822 -10.21 -9.84 -9.29
CA ALA A 822 -11.31 -10.21 -10.13
C ALA A 822 -10.80 -10.26 -11.57
N THR A 823 -10.13 -11.32 -11.90
CA THR A 823 -10.12 -11.77 -13.29
C THR A 823 -11.57 -11.78 -13.73
N ASN A 824 -11.89 -10.93 -14.68
CA ASN A 824 -13.12 -11.00 -15.49
C ASN A 824 -13.09 -12.31 -16.30
N THR A 825 -13.02 -13.46 -15.65
CA THR A 825 -13.49 -14.68 -16.26
C THR A 825 -15.01 -14.49 -16.37
N PRO A 826 -15.56 -14.40 -17.58
CA PRO A 826 -16.99 -14.35 -17.73
C PRO A 826 -17.52 -15.60 -17.05
N LYS A 827 -18.19 -15.44 -15.90
CA LYS A 827 -18.93 -16.53 -15.28
C LYS A 827 -19.88 -17.01 -16.37
N LYS A 828 -19.57 -18.15 -16.97
CA LYS A 828 -20.53 -18.84 -17.85
C LYS A 828 -21.82 -18.92 -17.05
N ARG A 829 -22.85 -18.19 -17.49
CA ARG A 829 -24.17 -18.29 -16.90
C ARG A 829 -24.57 -19.76 -17.00
N THR A 830 -24.69 -20.42 -15.89
CA THR A 830 -25.15 -21.80 -15.76
C THR A 830 -26.65 -21.93 -16.08
N ALA A 831 -27.36 -20.83 -16.26
CA ALA A 831 -28.77 -20.82 -16.70
C ALA A 831 -28.85 -20.20 -18.10
N ALA A 832 -29.44 -20.95 -19.05
CA ALA A 832 -29.73 -20.44 -20.38
C ALA A 832 -30.63 -19.19 -20.28
N LYS A 833 -30.28 -18.14 -21.03
CA LYS A 833 -31.06 -16.90 -21.10
C LYS A 833 -32.41 -17.23 -21.72
N VAL A 834 -33.47 -17.17 -20.93
CA VAL A 834 -34.83 -17.41 -21.41
C VAL A 834 -35.35 -16.14 -22.07
N TYR A 835 -35.64 -16.19 -23.34
CA TYR A 835 -36.19 -15.05 -24.07
C TYR A 835 -37.71 -14.94 -23.88
N PRO A 836 -38.32 -13.76 -24.08
CA PRO A 836 -39.75 -13.56 -23.85
C PRO A 836 -40.69 -14.55 -24.57
N ASN A 837 -40.26 -15.11 -25.70
CA ASN A 837 -41.05 -16.06 -26.50
C ASN A 837 -40.72 -17.54 -26.26
N ASP A 838 -39.71 -17.84 -25.42
CA ASP A 838 -39.33 -19.21 -25.09
C ASP A 838 -40.37 -19.88 -24.17
N PRO A 839 -40.44 -21.22 -24.15
CA PRO A 839 -41.27 -21.94 -23.19
C PRO A 839 -40.81 -21.59 -21.74
N CYS A 840 -41.76 -21.34 -20.86
CA CYS A 840 -41.47 -20.96 -19.50
C CYS A 840 -40.79 -22.11 -18.73
N PRO A 841 -39.67 -21.88 -18.06
CA PRO A 841 -38.93 -22.92 -17.32
C PRO A 841 -39.72 -23.50 -16.13
N CYS A 842 -40.84 -22.89 -15.72
CA CYS A 842 -41.74 -23.44 -14.69
C CYS A 842 -42.58 -24.65 -15.15
N GLY A 843 -42.45 -25.08 -16.41
CA GLY A 843 -43.20 -26.24 -16.94
C GLY A 843 -44.67 -26.00 -17.30
N SER A 844 -45.13 -24.75 -17.30
CA SER A 844 -46.51 -24.38 -17.57
C SER A 844 -46.94 -24.49 -19.04
N GLY A 845 -46.05 -24.81 -19.96
CA GLY A 845 -46.33 -24.84 -21.40
C GLY A 845 -46.58 -23.48 -22.06
N LYS A 846 -46.60 -22.38 -21.32
CA LYS A 846 -46.81 -21.01 -21.82
C LYS A 846 -45.49 -20.34 -22.14
N LYS A 847 -45.50 -19.33 -23.03
CA LYS A 847 -44.32 -18.49 -23.30
C LYS A 847 -43.91 -17.71 -22.05
N TYR A 848 -42.61 -17.49 -21.85
CA TYR A 848 -42.05 -16.85 -20.65
C TYR A 848 -42.73 -15.50 -20.33
N LYS A 849 -42.94 -14.64 -21.36
CA LYS A 849 -43.64 -13.36 -21.21
C LYS A 849 -45.11 -13.47 -20.77
N GLN A 850 -45.71 -14.63 -20.90
CA GLN A 850 -47.11 -14.88 -20.52
C GLN A 850 -47.26 -15.66 -19.22
N CYS A 851 -46.14 -16.01 -18.58
CA CYS A 851 -46.07 -16.76 -17.33
C CYS A 851 -45.16 -16.05 -16.32
N CYS A 852 -44.01 -16.61 -15.95
CA CYS A 852 -43.14 -16.07 -14.95
C CYS A 852 -42.47 -14.72 -15.35
N GLY A 853 -42.35 -14.44 -16.64
CA GLY A 853 -41.87 -13.15 -17.16
C GLY A 853 -42.93 -12.04 -17.22
N LYS A 854 -44.09 -12.22 -16.64
CA LYS A 854 -45.18 -11.21 -16.59
C LYS A 854 -44.99 -10.25 -15.38
N MET A 855 -44.17 -10.65 -14.41
CA MET A 855 -43.83 -9.88 -13.19
C MET A 855 -42.33 -9.51 -13.11
N ALA A 856 -41.53 -9.74 -14.16
CA ALA A 856 -40.13 -9.38 -14.22
C ALA A 856 -39.92 -8.11 -15.05
#